data_7385cea9c2804b04fe6f512e84c0d349
#
_entry.id   7385cea9c2804b04fe6f512e84c0d349
#
_cell.length_a   1.000
_cell.length_b   1.000
_cell.length_c   1.000
_cell.angle_alpha   90.00
_cell.angle_beta   90.00
_cell.angle_gamma   90.00
#
_symmetry.space_group_name_H-M   'P 1'
#
loop_
_entity.id
_entity.type
_entity.pdbx_description
1 polymer ?
#
loop_
_entity_poly.entity_id
_entity_poly.type
_entity_poly.pdbx_seq_one_letter_code
_entity_poly.pdbx_strand_id
1 'polypeptide(L)'
;MANIGSAFPTVSGIQNIRGERPLQVNVLDGSFGASTVEADVELNIDGGSVQIGGTGLETIAVAGELNLVNGSVFRLEALENSQVNILGGVIGIGSNGSQGSLSAQFGSEVNISGGSIASNVSAAEGSVVHVTGGNFGELHGSPGSDVSLNGGEFVLNGNPYTGESIELSRDDLFTGTLEDGSAFELHYSFFSNSPIGLNTVALPTANLTPFVVNSVNLGPSGLRAGQTMTLQEGGDLGRNFEVIDATLNVEGGIIGERFGAHRSEVTISSGNFGELFWVTEGSVVDISGGRFGLNNFSGSFFEADAGSVVNISGGFFGDRFRAKASSSVVISGGAFGDDFTAFPGTVELVGGEFKLNGEDYKGETFTLNDGDELTGTLADGSAFIFCGERFQEVPRTDRGDMLSDVTLTNVVLPEIDTTPIVVSAAFPDQPSGLRAGQTLTLIEGGVLEANFEAVDATLNIQGGVLGRGGRVTRSEVNISGGRLGGFDVGPGSRVNISGGRIERFLTALEGSVLNIGGGELTAFGVTALAGSELNLFGSEFFLDGQAIDFQGAQSIEITEQGNMLSGTLSDGSSFEYFFNAPGVGAFISPDVTITVNLGSIEPILMGDVSLDGVVNFLDISPFISVLSSGGFQAEADIDGNDSVNFQDISPFIALLSAITN
;
A
#
# COMPACT_ATOMS: atom_id res chain seq x y z
N MET A 1 -39.91 21.91 13.56
CA MET A 1 -38.46 21.85 13.74
C MET A 1 -38.15 20.71 14.69
N ALA A 2 -37.40 19.74 14.27
CA ALA A 2 -36.90 18.65 15.12
C ALA A 2 -35.38 18.71 15.17
N ASN A 3 -34.81 18.69 16.38
CA ASN A 3 -33.38 18.71 16.58
C ASN A 3 -32.92 17.32 17.08
N ILE A 4 -31.97 16.73 16.40
CA ILE A 4 -31.34 15.46 16.75
C ILE A 4 -29.93 15.81 17.26
N GLY A 5 -29.67 15.56 18.54
CA GLY A 5 -28.39 15.83 19.18
C GLY A 5 -27.96 14.69 20.09
N SER A 6 -26.90 14.86 20.85
CA SER A 6 -26.27 13.85 21.72
C SER A 6 -27.20 13.16 22.72
N ALA A 7 -28.40 13.72 22.99
CA ALA A 7 -29.42 13.08 23.81
C ALA A 7 -30.09 11.85 23.13
N PHE A 8 -29.89 11.67 21.80
CA PHE A 8 -30.37 10.54 21.02
C PHE A 8 -29.20 9.96 20.22
N PRO A 9 -28.26 9.26 20.85
CA PRO A 9 -26.97 8.94 20.26
C PRO A 9 -27.06 7.98 19.07
N THR A 10 -28.15 7.27 18.89
CA THR A 10 -28.33 6.36 17.74
C THR A 10 -29.81 6.16 17.41
N VAL A 11 -30.27 6.67 16.29
CA VAL A 11 -31.54 6.26 15.70
C VAL A 11 -31.22 5.25 14.60
N SER A 12 -31.33 3.95 14.91
CA SER A 12 -31.08 2.87 13.96
C SER A 12 -32.37 2.48 13.23
N GLY A 13 -32.31 2.43 11.92
CA GLY A 13 -33.37 1.93 11.03
C GLY A 13 -33.57 2.79 9.79
N ILE A 14 -34.06 2.20 8.69
CA ILE A 14 -34.45 2.92 7.49
C ILE A 14 -35.62 3.82 7.84
N GLN A 15 -35.38 5.12 7.91
CA GLN A 15 -36.41 6.09 8.22
C GLN A 15 -36.59 7.06 7.07
N ASN A 16 -37.81 7.14 6.54
CA ASN A 16 -38.21 8.25 5.70
C ASN A 16 -38.57 9.42 6.61
N ILE A 17 -37.95 10.57 6.39
CA ILE A 17 -38.32 11.79 7.12
C ILE A 17 -39.59 12.34 6.49
N ARG A 18 -40.70 12.23 7.23
CA ARG A 18 -42.04 12.71 6.85
C ARG A 18 -42.65 13.55 7.97
N GLY A 19 -43.39 14.59 7.62
CA GLY A 19 -44.06 15.40 8.61
C GLY A 19 -45.17 16.29 8.03
N GLU A 20 -45.88 17.02 8.92
CA GLU A 20 -46.76 18.11 8.49
C GLU A 20 -45.92 19.29 8.00
N ARG A 21 -46.23 19.82 6.85
CA ARG A 21 -45.42 20.71 6.02
C ARG A 21 -45.40 22.16 6.47
N PRO A 22 -44.29 22.90 6.30
CA PRO A 22 -42.92 22.44 6.00
C PRO A 22 -42.22 21.84 7.26
N LEU A 23 -41.52 20.73 7.09
CA LEU A 23 -40.75 20.10 8.15
C LEU A 23 -39.25 20.45 8.03
N GLN A 24 -38.67 21.00 9.09
CA GLN A 24 -37.25 21.21 9.20
C GLN A 24 -36.65 20.26 10.25
N VAL A 25 -35.62 19.53 9.87
CA VAL A 25 -34.86 18.59 10.74
C VAL A 25 -33.40 19.02 10.80
N ASN A 26 -32.88 19.20 12.01
CA ASN A 26 -31.47 19.54 12.23
C ASN A 26 -30.78 18.38 12.92
N VAL A 27 -29.69 17.92 12.34
CA VAL A 27 -28.74 16.94 12.92
C VAL A 27 -27.54 17.71 13.41
N LEU A 28 -27.38 17.82 14.73
CA LEU A 28 -26.34 18.64 15.37
C LEU A 28 -25.20 17.79 15.92
N ASP A 29 -25.46 16.51 16.24
CA ASP A 29 -24.49 15.55 16.78
C ASP A 29 -25.07 14.13 16.75
N GLY A 30 -24.22 13.09 16.85
CA GLY A 30 -24.61 11.69 16.90
C GLY A 30 -24.77 11.05 15.52
N SER A 31 -25.39 9.86 15.47
CA SER A 31 -25.64 9.11 14.24
C SER A 31 -27.13 9.06 13.92
N PHE A 32 -27.48 9.38 12.69
CA PHE A 32 -28.84 9.35 12.19
C PHE A 32 -28.97 8.42 10.98
N GLY A 33 -29.96 7.55 10.98
CA GLY A 33 -30.25 6.66 9.86
C GLY A 33 -31.38 7.19 9.01
N ALA A 34 -31.12 7.70 7.82
CA ALA A 34 -32.14 8.10 6.87
C ALA A 34 -31.82 7.60 5.46
N SER A 35 -32.80 7.11 4.75
CA SER A 35 -32.68 6.73 3.34
C SER A 35 -33.28 7.73 2.38
N THR A 36 -34.23 8.54 2.82
CA THR A 36 -34.94 9.48 1.95
C THR A 36 -35.34 10.75 2.70
N VAL A 37 -35.10 11.90 2.07
CA VAL A 37 -35.64 13.22 2.45
C VAL A 37 -36.74 13.56 1.47
N GLU A 38 -38.01 13.68 1.92
CA GLU A 38 -39.17 13.92 1.05
C GLU A 38 -39.26 15.38 0.60
N ALA A 39 -40.05 15.62 -0.47
CA ALA A 39 -40.11 16.88 -1.23
C ALA A 39 -40.43 18.17 -0.44
N ASP A 40 -41.02 18.09 0.75
CA ASP A 40 -41.31 19.28 1.58
C ASP A 40 -40.55 19.24 2.91
N VAL A 41 -39.39 18.57 2.93
CA VAL A 41 -38.51 18.46 4.09
C VAL A 41 -37.21 19.19 3.83
N GLU A 42 -36.81 20.03 4.76
CA GLU A 42 -35.47 20.61 4.84
C GLU A 42 -34.66 19.84 5.88
N LEU A 43 -33.57 19.22 5.46
CA LEU A 43 -32.61 18.51 6.33
C LEU A 43 -31.32 19.31 6.46
N ASN A 44 -31.03 19.77 7.65
CA ASN A 44 -29.78 20.46 7.96
C ASN A 44 -28.86 19.52 8.77
N ILE A 45 -27.65 19.27 8.28
CA ILE A 45 -26.62 18.46 8.94
C ILE A 45 -25.48 19.39 9.34
N ASP A 46 -25.45 19.74 10.65
CA ASP A 46 -24.42 20.60 11.24
C ASP A 46 -23.70 19.87 12.37
N GLY A 47 -23.12 18.74 12.06
CA GLY A 47 -22.43 17.81 12.96
C GLY A 47 -22.96 16.39 12.87
N GLY A 48 -22.27 15.46 13.51
CA GLY A 48 -22.62 14.05 13.52
C GLY A 48 -22.43 13.33 12.18
N SER A 49 -23.02 12.16 12.07
CA SER A 49 -22.96 11.35 10.85
C SER A 49 -24.33 10.80 10.47
N VAL A 50 -24.59 10.75 9.17
CA VAL A 50 -25.76 10.00 8.66
C VAL A 50 -25.25 8.65 8.15
N GLN A 51 -25.49 7.61 8.97
CA GLN A 51 -25.09 6.22 8.68
C GLN A 51 -26.29 5.32 8.92
N ILE A 52 -26.50 4.34 8.06
CA ILE A 52 -27.46 3.26 8.26
C ILE A 52 -26.69 1.98 8.66
N GLY A 53 -27.24 1.23 9.60
CA GLY A 53 -26.54 0.16 10.30
C GLY A 53 -26.01 -0.97 9.42
N GLY A 54 -24.72 -1.08 9.30
CA GLY A 54 -24.04 -2.38 9.24
C GLY A 54 -23.55 -2.92 7.90
N THR A 55 -23.86 -2.33 6.73
CA THR A 55 -23.38 -2.88 5.44
C THR A 55 -22.68 -1.88 4.52
N GLY A 56 -22.54 -0.63 4.89
CA GLY A 56 -21.62 0.34 4.24
C GLY A 56 -21.95 0.81 2.82
N LEU A 57 -23.19 0.63 2.34
CA LEU A 57 -23.59 1.01 0.97
C LEU A 57 -24.83 1.93 0.95
N GLU A 58 -24.84 2.98 1.75
CA GLU A 58 -26.08 3.69 2.01
C GLU A 58 -26.11 5.06 1.37
N THR A 59 -27.15 5.24 0.54
CA THR A 59 -27.43 6.48 -0.18
C THR A 59 -28.55 7.24 0.54
N ILE A 60 -28.34 8.54 0.78
CA ILE A 60 -29.44 9.43 1.12
C ILE A 60 -30.02 9.98 -0.17
N ALA A 61 -31.26 9.62 -0.45
CA ALA A 61 -32.02 10.17 -1.57
C ALA A 61 -32.73 11.43 -1.12
N VAL A 62 -32.48 12.57 -1.74
CA VAL A 62 -33.05 13.88 -1.40
C VAL A 62 -34.03 14.28 -2.46
N ALA A 63 -35.32 14.36 -2.09
CA ALA A 63 -36.38 14.94 -2.93
C ALA A 63 -36.82 16.34 -2.47
N GLY A 64 -36.33 16.79 -1.31
CA GLY A 64 -36.57 18.11 -0.75
C GLY A 64 -35.32 18.98 -0.77
N GLU A 65 -35.04 19.63 0.35
CA GLU A 65 -33.82 20.42 0.54
C GLU A 65 -32.86 19.75 1.55
N LEU A 66 -31.56 19.70 1.23
CA LEU A 66 -30.52 19.25 2.15
C LEU A 66 -29.42 20.29 2.22
N ASN A 67 -29.06 20.67 3.44
CA ASN A 67 -27.92 21.55 3.72
C ASN A 67 -26.89 20.77 4.56
N LEU A 68 -25.73 20.47 4.00
CA LEU A 68 -24.58 19.87 4.70
C LEU A 68 -23.60 20.98 5.08
N VAL A 69 -23.59 21.33 6.38
CA VAL A 69 -22.70 22.38 6.92
C VAL A 69 -21.45 21.75 7.53
N ASN A 70 -21.66 20.71 8.36
CA ASN A 70 -20.63 19.88 9.00
C ASN A 70 -21.13 18.44 9.09
N GLY A 71 -20.26 17.52 9.52
CA GLY A 71 -20.63 16.12 9.67
C GLY A 71 -20.32 15.29 8.44
N SER A 72 -20.88 14.07 8.39
CA SER A 72 -20.55 13.13 7.32
C SER A 72 -21.75 12.37 6.76
N VAL A 73 -21.75 12.18 5.44
CA VAL A 73 -22.72 11.38 4.68
C VAL A 73 -21.95 10.43 3.77
N PHE A 74 -22.32 9.15 3.69
CA PHE A 74 -21.59 8.23 2.82
C PHE A 74 -21.83 8.51 1.33
N ARG A 75 -23.09 8.45 0.87
CA ARG A 75 -23.49 8.75 -0.51
C ARG A 75 -24.73 9.61 -0.54
N LEU A 76 -24.77 10.55 -1.47
CA LEU A 76 -25.87 11.48 -1.60
C LEU A 76 -26.43 11.48 -3.03
N GLU A 77 -27.76 11.35 -3.16
CA GLU A 77 -28.45 11.41 -4.43
C GLU A 77 -29.52 12.52 -4.39
N ALA A 78 -29.29 13.57 -5.16
CA ALA A 78 -30.26 14.64 -5.35
C ALA A 78 -31.30 14.21 -6.40
N LEU A 79 -32.53 13.98 -5.98
CA LEU A 79 -33.63 13.53 -6.83
C LEU A 79 -34.27 14.69 -7.60
N GLU A 80 -35.20 14.38 -8.49
CA GLU A 80 -35.92 15.35 -9.32
C GLU A 80 -36.53 16.50 -8.50
N ASN A 81 -36.23 17.76 -8.90
CA ASN A 81 -36.64 19.00 -8.26
C ASN A 81 -36.17 19.21 -6.81
N SER A 82 -35.15 18.50 -6.37
CA SER A 82 -34.49 18.72 -5.08
C SER A 82 -33.44 19.82 -5.14
N GLN A 83 -33.12 20.38 -3.97
CA GLN A 83 -32.00 21.30 -3.78
C GLN A 83 -31.02 20.74 -2.73
N VAL A 84 -29.76 20.65 -3.10
CA VAL A 84 -28.68 20.17 -2.21
C VAL A 84 -27.59 21.22 -2.12
N ASN A 85 -27.30 21.68 -0.91
CA ASN A 85 -26.27 22.68 -0.63
C ASN A 85 -25.18 22.04 0.24
N ILE A 86 -23.97 21.95 -0.29
CA ILE A 86 -22.78 21.48 0.41
C ILE A 86 -21.94 22.69 0.79
N LEU A 87 -22.03 23.09 2.05
CA LEU A 87 -21.29 24.24 2.60
C LEU A 87 -20.04 23.79 3.37
N GLY A 88 -19.98 22.51 3.76
CA GLY A 88 -18.90 21.90 4.52
C GLY A 88 -19.15 20.41 4.73
N GLY A 89 -18.45 19.80 5.70
CA GLY A 89 -18.59 18.38 6.01
C GLY A 89 -17.96 17.45 4.98
N VAL A 90 -18.29 16.16 5.06
CA VAL A 90 -17.66 15.11 4.24
C VAL A 90 -18.71 14.19 3.60
N ILE A 91 -18.58 13.95 2.30
CA ILE A 91 -19.33 12.91 1.57
C ILE A 91 -18.35 11.82 1.17
N GLY A 92 -18.62 10.57 1.59
CA GLY A 92 -17.94 9.42 1.04
C GLY A 92 -16.94 8.69 1.91
N ILE A 93 -17.03 8.76 3.22
CA ILE A 93 -16.23 7.91 4.11
C ILE A 93 -17.12 6.82 4.69
N GLY A 94 -17.05 5.61 4.13
CA GLY A 94 -17.64 4.42 4.73
C GLY A 94 -16.72 3.79 5.77
N SER A 95 -17.30 3.10 6.76
CA SER A 95 -16.56 2.40 7.82
C SER A 95 -15.62 1.29 7.32
N ASN A 96 -15.75 0.90 6.05
CA ASN A 96 -14.97 -0.16 5.39
C ASN A 96 -14.02 0.39 4.30
N GLY A 97 -13.77 1.71 4.27
CA GLY A 97 -12.91 2.35 3.26
C GLY A 97 -13.54 2.52 1.87
N SER A 98 -14.82 2.15 1.68
CA SER A 98 -15.51 2.39 0.41
C SER A 98 -15.72 3.87 0.16
N GLN A 99 -15.57 4.30 -1.10
CA GLN A 99 -15.73 5.68 -1.53
C GLN A 99 -17.17 5.97 -1.91
N GLY A 100 -17.76 7.01 -1.34
CA GLY A 100 -19.09 7.48 -1.69
C GLY A 100 -19.06 8.70 -2.61
N SER A 101 -20.18 8.97 -3.25
CA SER A 101 -20.33 9.97 -4.31
C SER A 101 -21.55 10.87 -4.09
N LEU A 102 -21.56 11.98 -4.81
CA LEU A 102 -22.72 12.87 -4.95
C LEU A 102 -23.27 12.74 -6.38
N SER A 103 -24.57 12.45 -6.49
CA SER A 103 -25.25 12.30 -7.78
C SER A 103 -26.43 13.26 -7.88
N ALA A 104 -26.44 14.11 -8.91
CA ALA A 104 -27.53 15.00 -9.25
C ALA A 104 -28.38 14.39 -10.37
N GLN A 105 -29.66 14.10 -10.08
CA GLN A 105 -30.63 13.55 -11.03
C GLN A 105 -31.38 14.65 -11.79
N PHE A 106 -32.09 14.29 -12.83
CA PHE A 106 -32.88 15.20 -13.67
C PHE A 106 -33.68 16.23 -12.83
N GLY A 107 -33.53 17.50 -13.16
CA GLY A 107 -34.28 18.61 -12.50
C GLY A 107 -33.79 18.98 -11.11
N SER A 108 -32.76 18.31 -10.57
CA SER A 108 -32.14 18.69 -9.29
C SER A 108 -31.17 19.85 -9.45
N GLU A 109 -30.96 20.60 -8.36
CA GLU A 109 -29.97 21.65 -8.23
C GLU A 109 -29.01 21.31 -7.09
N VAL A 110 -27.70 21.32 -7.36
CA VAL A 110 -26.64 21.03 -6.38
C VAL A 110 -25.67 22.20 -6.35
N ASN A 111 -25.49 22.79 -5.18
CA ASN A 111 -24.56 23.89 -4.94
C ASN A 111 -23.45 23.41 -4.00
N ILE A 112 -22.19 23.45 -4.44
CA ILE A 112 -21.01 23.05 -3.67
C ILE A 112 -20.16 24.29 -3.43
N SER A 113 -20.13 24.76 -2.19
CA SER A 113 -19.34 25.92 -1.78
C SER A 113 -18.27 25.60 -0.72
N GLY A 114 -18.16 24.33 -0.32
CA GLY A 114 -17.19 23.86 0.66
C GLY A 114 -17.31 22.34 0.87
N GLY A 115 -16.62 21.83 1.88
CA GLY A 115 -16.62 20.40 2.23
C GLY A 115 -15.69 19.54 1.39
N SER A 116 -15.74 18.24 1.63
CA SER A 116 -14.92 17.26 0.91
C SER A 116 -15.79 16.11 0.38
N ILE A 117 -15.69 15.82 -0.91
CA ILE A 117 -16.39 14.72 -1.59
C ILE A 117 -15.33 13.70 -2.02
N ALA A 118 -15.31 12.55 -1.37
CA ALA A 118 -14.19 11.58 -1.49
C ALA A 118 -14.03 10.99 -2.89
N SER A 119 -15.12 10.83 -3.65
CA SER A 119 -15.07 10.27 -5.00
C SER A 119 -15.59 11.28 -6.02
N ASN A 120 -16.63 10.97 -6.74
CA ASN A 120 -17.12 11.77 -7.84
C ASN A 120 -18.39 12.58 -7.52
N VAL A 121 -18.51 13.70 -8.22
CA VAL A 121 -19.76 14.46 -8.39
C VAL A 121 -20.27 14.17 -9.79
N SER A 122 -21.48 13.63 -9.92
CA SER A 122 -22.08 13.30 -11.22
C SER A 122 -23.39 14.07 -11.44
N ALA A 123 -23.51 14.70 -12.60
CA ALA A 123 -24.68 15.44 -13.05
C ALA A 123 -25.38 14.69 -14.20
N ALA A 124 -26.62 14.24 -13.98
CA ALA A 124 -27.44 13.62 -15.01
C ALA A 124 -28.07 14.68 -15.95
N GLU A 125 -28.58 14.25 -17.10
CA GLU A 125 -29.32 15.13 -18.02
C GLU A 125 -30.34 15.97 -17.30
N GLY A 126 -30.35 17.27 -17.57
CA GLY A 126 -31.32 18.22 -16.98
C GLY A 126 -31.10 18.59 -15.52
N SER A 127 -30.02 18.13 -14.89
CA SER A 127 -29.58 18.59 -13.57
C SER A 127 -28.66 19.81 -13.67
N VAL A 128 -28.59 20.57 -12.58
CA VAL A 128 -27.69 21.74 -12.43
C VAL A 128 -26.72 21.49 -11.27
N VAL A 129 -25.41 21.69 -11.51
CA VAL A 129 -24.37 21.60 -10.50
C VAL A 129 -23.49 22.83 -10.54
N HIS A 130 -23.47 23.61 -9.47
CA HIS A 130 -22.62 24.78 -9.31
C HIS A 130 -21.54 24.50 -8.26
N VAL A 131 -20.27 24.66 -8.64
CA VAL A 131 -19.12 24.48 -7.76
C VAL A 131 -18.41 25.81 -7.57
N THR A 132 -18.39 26.31 -6.34
CA THR A 132 -17.74 27.56 -5.95
C THR A 132 -16.63 27.33 -4.92
N GLY A 133 -16.53 26.12 -4.37
CA GLY A 133 -15.54 25.78 -3.35
C GLY A 133 -15.56 24.31 -2.98
N GLY A 134 -14.68 23.94 -2.02
CA GLY A 134 -14.56 22.59 -1.51
C GLY A 134 -13.55 21.74 -2.28
N ASN A 135 -13.55 20.45 -1.94
CA ASN A 135 -12.61 19.48 -2.46
C ASN A 135 -13.40 18.27 -2.99
N PHE A 136 -13.10 17.80 -4.21
CA PHE A 136 -13.78 16.67 -4.83
C PHE A 136 -12.82 15.88 -5.74
N GLY A 137 -13.08 14.58 -5.90
CA GLY A 137 -12.21 13.73 -6.72
C GLY A 137 -12.42 13.92 -8.22
N GLU A 138 -13.64 13.78 -8.70
CA GLU A 138 -13.96 13.86 -10.13
C GLU A 138 -15.29 14.60 -10.34
N LEU A 139 -15.43 15.29 -11.46
CA LEU A 139 -16.67 16.00 -11.82
C LEU A 139 -17.13 15.53 -13.20
N HIS A 140 -18.34 14.94 -13.25
CA HIS A 140 -18.90 14.36 -14.46
C HIS A 140 -20.21 15.04 -14.84
N GLY A 141 -20.32 15.51 -16.08
CA GLY A 141 -21.56 15.99 -16.68
C GLY A 141 -22.07 15.03 -17.75
N SER A 142 -23.31 14.57 -17.65
CA SER A 142 -23.98 13.91 -18.77
C SER A 142 -24.43 14.93 -19.81
N PRO A 143 -24.58 14.55 -21.10
CA PRO A 143 -25.14 15.44 -22.11
C PRO A 143 -26.48 16.03 -21.66
N GLY A 144 -26.60 17.38 -21.72
CA GLY A 144 -27.79 18.10 -21.28
C GLY A 144 -27.84 18.43 -19.78
N SER A 145 -26.81 18.13 -19.02
CA SER A 145 -26.60 18.69 -17.67
C SER A 145 -25.98 20.10 -17.77
N ASP A 146 -26.19 20.93 -16.76
CA ASP A 146 -25.57 22.24 -16.58
C ASP A 146 -24.58 22.15 -15.41
N VAL A 147 -23.29 22.05 -15.70
CA VAL A 147 -22.23 21.99 -14.70
C VAL A 147 -21.35 23.23 -14.84
N SER A 148 -21.12 23.94 -13.75
CA SER A 148 -20.30 25.16 -13.77
C SER A 148 -19.32 25.21 -12.60
N LEU A 149 -18.11 25.73 -12.89
CA LEU A 149 -17.06 26.06 -11.93
C LEU A 149 -16.93 27.59 -11.84
N ASN A 150 -17.07 28.13 -10.63
CA ASN A 150 -16.77 29.52 -10.35
C ASN A 150 -15.37 29.62 -9.74
N GLY A 151 -14.45 30.32 -10.41
CA GLY A 151 -13.07 30.35 -9.97
C GLY A 151 -12.19 31.21 -10.87
N GLY A 152 -10.93 30.85 -10.95
CA GLY A 152 -9.94 31.53 -11.79
C GLY A 152 -8.62 30.78 -11.84
N GLU A 153 -7.59 31.44 -12.38
CA GLU A 153 -6.27 30.81 -12.55
C GLU A 153 -6.36 29.48 -13.32
N PHE A 154 -7.31 29.39 -14.26
CA PHE A 154 -7.55 28.17 -15.03
C PHE A 154 -6.37 27.85 -15.96
N VAL A 155 -5.94 26.61 -15.95
CA VAL A 155 -4.80 26.10 -16.72
C VAL A 155 -5.19 24.76 -17.37
N LEU A 156 -4.99 24.63 -18.67
CA LEU A 156 -5.16 23.37 -19.41
C LEU A 156 -3.79 22.91 -19.93
N ASN A 157 -3.36 21.73 -19.52
CA ASN A 157 -2.08 21.12 -19.94
C ASN A 157 -0.90 22.12 -19.79
N GLY A 158 -0.79 22.75 -18.61
CA GLY A 158 0.25 23.71 -18.27
C GLY A 158 0.10 25.10 -18.90
N ASN A 159 -0.93 25.35 -19.72
CA ASN A 159 -1.15 26.64 -20.38
C ASN A 159 -2.37 27.39 -19.81
N PRO A 160 -2.28 28.73 -19.59
CA PRO A 160 -3.42 29.53 -19.13
C PRO A 160 -4.64 29.36 -20.05
N TYR A 161 -5.79 29.09 -19.45
CA TYR A 161 -7.05 28.86 -20.16
C TYR A 161 -8.04 30.00 -19.90
N THR A 162 -8.61 30.56 -20.97
CA THR A 162 -9.51 31.73 -20.92
C THR A 162 -10.88 31.48 -21.58
N GLY A 163 -11.22 30.23 -21.86
CA GLY A 163 -12.52 29.85 -22.40
C GLY A 163 -13.64 30.00 -21.39
N GLU A 164 -14.87 30.16 -21.87
CA GLU A 164 -16.09 30.21 -21.04
C GLU A 164 -16.62 28.81 -20.69
N SER A 165 -16.08 27.76 -21.30
CA SER A 165 -16.38 26.37 -21.01
C SER A 165 -15.21 25.47 -21.40
N ILE A 166 -15.13 24.28 -20.80
CA ILE A 166 -14.12 23.28 -21.11
C ILE A 166 -14.77 21.93 -21.37
N GLU A 167 -14.27 21.21 -22.37
CA GLU A 167 -14.53 19.80 -22.63
C GLU A 167 -13.17 19.10 -22.65
N LEU A 168 -12.97 18.16 -21.74
CA LEU A 168 -11.68 17.46 -21.60
C LEU A 168 -11.59 16.31 -22.58
N SER A 169 -10.47 16.22 -23.27
CA SER A 169 -10.07 15.05 -24.06
C SER A 169 -9.22 14.08 -23.22
N ARG A 170 -9.04 12.88 -23.72
CA ARG A 170 -8.15 11.91 -23.10
C ARG A 170 -6.76 12.53 -22.93
N ASP A 171 -6.18 12.32 -21.76
CA ASP A 171 -4.87 12.85 -21.34
C ASP A 171 -4.85 14.38 -21.05
N ASP A 172 -5.99 15.08 -21.11
CA ASP A 172 -6.07 16.46 -20.66
C ASP A 172 -6.06 16.55 -19.13
N LEU A 173 -5.29 17.53 -18.65
CA LEU A 173 -5.23 17.97 -17.26
C LEU A 173 -5.71 19.41 -17.16
N PHE A 174 -6.78 19.65 -16.42
CA PHE A 174 -7.33 20.97 -16.16
C PHE A 174 -7.27 21.31 -14.68
N THR A 175 -6.58 22.40 -14.35
CA THR A 175 -6.38 22.85 -12.97
C THR A 175 -6.86 24.29 -12.79
N GLY A 176 -7.14 24.67 -11.55
CA GLY A 176 -7.51 26.04 -11.23
C GLY A 176 -7.74 26.27 -9.75
N THR A 177 -8.26 27.44 -9.43
CA THR A 177 -8.63 27.87 -8.09
C THR A 177 -10.11 28.22 -8.06
N LEU A 178 -10.89 27.63 -7.14
CA LEU A 178 -12.30 27.96 -6.94
C LEU A 178 -12.47 29.30 -6.22
N GLU A 179 -13.70 29.80 -6.18
CA GLU A 179 -14.06 31.10 -5.57
C GLU A 179 -13.71 31.17 -4.07
N ASP A 180 -13.78 30.04 -3.34
CA ASP A 180 -13.37 29.96 -1.93
C ASP A 180 -11.85 29.95 -1.72
N GLY A 181 -11.08 29.81 -2.81
CA GLY A 181 -9.62 29.72 -2.80
C GLY A 181 -9.07 28.32 -2.79
N SER A 182 -9.92 27.27 -2.85
CA SER A 182 -9.45 25.89 -2.96
C SER A 182 -8.86 25.61 -4.34
N ALA A 183 -7.76 24.86 -4.37
CA ALA A 183 -7.20 24.34 -5.61
C ALA A 183 -8.01 23.12 -6.07
N PHE A 184 -8.12 22.91 -7.37
CA PHE A 184 -8.77 21.74 -7.95
C PHE A 184 -8.04 21.23 -9.17
N GLU A 185 -8.25 19.93 -9.43
CA GLU A 185 -7.80 19.23 -10.61
C GLU A 185 -8.96 18.48 -11.26
N LEU A 186 -9.00 18.44 -12.59
CA LEU A 186 -9.89 17.59 -13.37
C LEU A 186 -9.13 16.87 -14.48
N HIS A 187 -9.33 15.55 -14.54
CA HIS A 187 -8.90 14.69 -15.64
C HIS A 187 -10.07 14.27 -16.52
N TYR A 188 -9.77 13.89 -17.77
CA TYR A 188 -10.76 13.24 -18.63
C TYR A 188 -11.29 11.98 -17.97
N SER A 189 -12.60 11.87 -17.88
CA SER A 189 -13.29 10.65 -17.49
C SER A 189 -14.17 10.14 -18.63
N PHE A 190 -14.22 8.82 -18.81
CA PHE A 190 -15.08 8.16 -19.81
C PHE A 190 -16.58 8.50 -19.65
N PHE A 191 -16.98 9.07 -18.52
CA PHE A 191 -18.37 9.45 -18.19
C PHE A 191 -18.66 10.94 -18.38
N SER A 192 -17.67 11.75 -18.80
CA SER A 192 -17.84 13.20 -18.98
C SER A 192 -17.98 13.53 -20.48
N ASN A 193 -19.21 13.67 -20.94
CA ASN A 193 -19.52 14.02 -22.33
C ASN A 193 -20.26 15.37 -22.45
N SER A 194 -20.14 16.26 -21.46
CA SER A 194 -20.75 17.59 -21.48
C SER A 194 -19.72 18.64 -21.14
N PRO A 195 -19.70 19.77 -21.84
CA PRO A 195 -18.81 20.87 -21.48
C PRO A 195 -19.15 21.40 -20.09
N ILE A 196 -18.12 21.71 -19.30
CA ILE A 196 -18.23 22.36 -18.00
C ILE A 196 -18.12 23.87 -18.21
N GLY A 197 -19.12 24.62 -17.77
CA GLY A 197 -19.12 26.09 -17.80
C GLY A 197 -18.07 26.67 -16.84
N LEU A 198 -17.36 27.69 -17.25
CA LEU A 198 -16.34 28.35 -16.46
C LEU A 198 -16.70 29.81 -16.21
N ASN A 199 -16.95 30.16 -14.96
CA ASN A 199 -17.23 31.53 -14.54
C ASN A 199 -16.01 32.11 -13.83
N THR A 200 -15.29 33.01 -14.51
CA THR A 200 -14.13 33.67 -13.92
C THR A 200 -14.58 34.71 -12.89
N VAL A 201 -14.14 34.54 -11.65
CA VAL A 201 -14.45 35.43 -10.53
C VAL A 201 -13.17 35.99 -9.89
N ALA A 202 -13.34 37.02 -9.07
CA ALA A 202 -12.22 37.56 -8.27
C ALA A 202 -11.91 36.60 -7.13
N LEU A 203 -10.72 36.03 -7.13
CA LEU A 203 -10.26 35.11 -6.11
C LEU A 203 -9.86 35.81 -4.81
N PRO A 204 -9.98 35.17 -3.65
CA PRO A 204 -9.40 35.66 -2.41
C PRO A 204 -7.88 35.79 -2.57
N THR A 205 -7.28 36.81 -1.95
CA THR A 205 -5.81 36.99 -1.97
C THR A 205 -5.15 35.78 -1.32
N ALA A 206 -4.19 35.13 -2.02
CA ALA A 206 -3.44 34.02 -1.47
C ALA A 206 -2.61 34.48 -0.26
N ASN A 207 -2.66 33.72 0.82
CA ASN A 207 -1.72 33.91 1.92
C ASN A 207 -0.38 33.31 1.54
N LEU A 208 0.59 34.15 1.23
CA LEU A 208 1.95 33.74 0.83
C LEU A 208 2.90 33.59 2.03
N THR A 209 2.42 33.81 3.26
CA THR A 209 3.23 33.55 4.46
C THR A 209 3.35 32.02 4.63
N PRO A 210 4.56 31.45 4.69
CA PRO A 210 4.72 30.02 4.96
C PRO A 210 4.04 29.63 6.27
N PHE A 211 3.35 28.50 6.26
CA PHE A 211 2.62 28.01 7.42
C PHE A 211 2.85 26.52 7.66
N VAL A 212 2.58 26.05 8.86
CA VAL A 212 2.79 24.66 9.31
C VAL A 212 1.47 24.05 9.70
N VAL A 213 1.24 22.81 9.23
CA VAL A 213 0.12 21.96 9.65
C VAL A 213 0.66 20.80 10.48
N ASN A 214 0.31 20.76 11.76
CA ASN A 214 0.76 19.74 12.73
C ASN A 214 -0.39 19.23 13.62
N SER A 215 -1.62 19.39 13.17
CA SER A 215 -2.82 18.86 13.84
C SER A 215 -3.94 18.64 12.82
N VAL A 216 -4.88 17.76 13.16
CA VAL A 216 -6.03 17.41 12.32
C VAL A 216 -6.94 18.63 12.09
N ASN A 217 -7.44 18.80 10.89
CA ASN A 217 -8.42 19.82 10.47
C ASN A 217 -7.94 21.29 10.46
N LEU A 218 -6.65 21.54 10.36
CA LEU A 218 -6.11 22.91 10.23
C LEU A 218 -5.49 23.19 8.85
N GLY A 219 -5.43 22.20 7.97
CA GLY A 219 -4.92 22.38 6.61
C GLY A 219 -5.95 23.02 5.67
N PRO A 220 -5.48 23.72 4.61
CA PRO A 220 -6.34 24.10 3.49
C PRO A 220 -6.78 22.84 2.72
N SER A 221 -7.75 22.96 1.83
CA SER A 221 -8.17 21.89 0.92
C SER A 221 -7.21 21.67 -0.25
N GLY A 222 -6.17 22.51 -0.40
CA GLY A 222 -5.11 22.45 -1.40
C GLY A 222 -4.22 23.66 -1.30
N LEU A 223 -3.11 23.67 -2.05
CA LEU A 223 -2.20 24.81 -2.20
C LEU A 223 -2.29 25.37 -3.62
N ARG A 224 -2.32 26.69 -3.70
CA ARG A 224 -2.32 27.42 -4.96
C ARG A 224 -1.10 28.32 -5.12
N ALA A 225 -0.96 28.93 -6.29
CA ALA A 225 0.21 29.64 -6.75
C ALA A 225 0.92 30.50 -5.67
N GLY A 226 2.21 30.21 -5.48
CA GLY A 226 3.11 30.92 -4.57
C GLY A 226 2.96 30.58 -3.09
N GLN A 227 2.04 29.73 -2.69
CA GLN A 227 1.92 29.30 -1.30
C GLN A 227 3.02 28.31 -0.91
N THR A 228 3.42 28.34 0.35
CA THR A 228 4.37 27.39 0.93
C THR A 228 3.80 26.83 2.21
N MET A 229 3.80 25.49 2.34
CA MET A 229 3.33 24.79 3.52
C MET A 229 4.33 23.73 3.97
N THR A 230 4.40 23.50 5.28
CA THR A 230 5.08 22.35 5.88
C THR A 230 4.07 21.50 6.63
N LEU A 231 3.98 20.21 6.26
CA LEU A 231 3.21 19.22 6.99
C LEU A 231 4.13 18.49 7.96
N GLN A 232 3.76 18.45 9.22
CA GLN A 232 4.51 17.79 10.28
C GLN A 232 3.68 16.69 10.95
N GLU A 233 4.32 15.92 11.82
CA GLU A 233 3.67 14.89 12.63
C GLU A 233 2.42 15.44 13.36
N GLY A 234 1.32 14.66 13.31
CA GLY A 234 0.00 15.06 13.82
C GLY A 234 -0.85 15.85 12.83
N GLY A 235 -0.29 16.39 11.74
CA GLY A 235 -1.04 17.02 10.66
C GLY A 235 -1.76 16.01 9.77
N ASP A 236 -2.92 16.38 9.24
CA ASP A 236 -3.71 15.58 8.31
C ASP A 236 -4.32 16.52 7.26
N LEU A 237 -4.00 16.28 5.98
CA LEU A 237 -4.50 17.10 4.86
C LEU A 237 -5.74 16.50 4.19
N GLY A 238 -6.14 15.29 4.60
CA GLY A 238 -7.28 14.62 4.01
C GLY A 238 -7.02 14.09 2.60
N ARG A 239 -8.11 13.85 1.85
CA ARG A 239 -8.10 13.33 0.47
C ARG A 239 -8.16 14.46 -0.56
N ASN A 240 -7.82 14.13 -1.81
CA ASN A 240 -7.86 15.05 -2.96
C ASN A 240 -7.09 16.36 -2.68
N PHE A 241 -5.91 16.26 -2.11
CA PHE A 241 -5.11 17.42 -1.77
C PHE A 241 -4.22 17.81 -2.96
N GLU A 242 -4.49 18.96 -3.54
CA GLU A 242 -3.79 19.46 -4.73
C GLU A 242 -2.75 20.52 -4.36
N VAL A 243 -1.57 20.42 -4.95
CA VAL A 243 -0.49 21.41 -4.87
C VAL A 243 -0.26 21.97 -6.25
N ILE A 244 -0.69 23.22 -6.49
CA ILE A 244 -0.68 23.85 -7.82
C ILE A 244 0.19 25.11 -7.79
N ASP A 245 1.27 25.13 -8.59
CA ASP A 245 2.22 26.25 -8.65
C ASP A 245 2.73 26.69 -7.26
N ALA A 246 2.95 25.72 -6.34
CA ALA A 246 3.20 25.93 -4.91
C ALA A 246 4.35 25.06 -4.39
N THR A 247 4.72 25.26 -3.11
CA THR A 247 5.75 24.47 -2.44
C THR A 247 5.17 23.73 -1.23
N LEU A 248 5.40 22.41 -1.15
CA LEU A 248 5.00 21.58 -0.04
C LEU A 248 6.22 20.84 0.54
N ASN A 249 6.44 20.99 1.86
CA ASN A 249 7.41 20.20 2.60
C ASN A 249 6.68 19.22 3.51
N VAL A 250 6.95 17.93 3.39
CA VAL A 250 6.37 16.88 4.23
C VAL A 250 7.46 16.29 5.11
N GLU A 251 7.39 16.63 6.40
CA GLU A 251 8.31 16.16 7.45
C GLU A 251 7.63 15.10 8.35
N GLY A 252 6.36 14.79 8.09
CA GLY A 252 5.53 13.83 8.83
C GLY A 252 4.05 14.02 8.53
N GLY A 253 3.19 13.41 9.32
CA GLY A 253 1.74 13.55 9.20
C GLY A 253 1.12 12.63 8.14
N ILE A 254 -0.10 12.95 7.75
CA ILE A 254 -0.93 12.13 6.85
C ILE A 254 -1.40 12.97 5.67
N ILE A 255 -1.25 12.43 4.48
CA ILE A 255 -1.93 12.89 3.26
C ILE A 255 -2.83 11.75 2.79
N GLY A 256 -4.11 12.02 2.64
CA GLY A 256 -5.10 11.04 2.23
C GLY A 256 -4.91 10.57 0.78
N GLU A 257 -5.88 9.83 0.28
CA GLU A 257 -5.89 9.35 -1.11
C GLU A 257 -6.03 10.51 -2.10
N ARG A 258 -5.53 10.32 -3.34
CA ARG A 258 -5.60 11.28 -4.44
C ARG A 258 -4.86 12.58 -4.13
N PHE A 259 -3.55 12.47 -4.02
CA PHE A 259 -2.66 13.62 -3.94
C PHE A 259 -2.15 13.99 -5.33
N GLY A 260 -2.23 15.26 -5.69
CA GLY A 260 -1.72 15.80 -6.95
C GLY A 260 -0.66 16.90 -6.75
N ALA A 261 0.44 16.82 -7.49
CA ALA A 261 1.44 17.89 -7.58
C ALA A 261 1.52 18.39 -9.03
N HIS A 262 1.24 19.68 -9.25
CA HIS A 262 1.14 20.29 -10.57
C HIS A 262 2.00 21.54 -10.64
N ARG A 263 3.04 21.54 -11.46
CA ARG A 263 4.01 22.66 -11.61
C ARG A 263 4.54 23.14 -10.26
N SER A 264 4.79 22.20 -9.35
CA SER A 264 5.06 22.46 -7.94
C SER A 264 6.35 21.82 -7.47
N GLU A 265 6.88 22.32 -6.35
CA GLU A 265 8.01 21.73 -5.66
C GLU A 265 7.52 20.99 -4.40
N VAL A 266 7.81 19.68 -4.30
CA VAL A 266 7.41 18.87 -3.15
C VAL A 266 8.63 18.16 -2.59
N THR A 267 8.90 18.36 -1.30
CA THR A 267 9.97 17.65 -0.60
C THR A 267 9.36 16.75 0.48
N ILE A 268 9.70 15.46 0.47
CA ILE A 268 9.14 14.46 1.37
C ILE A 268 10.28 13.76 2.11
N SER A 269 10.36 13.97 3.42
CA SER A 269 11.32 13.28 4.28
C SER A 269 10.67 12.22 5.17
N SER A 270 9.36 12.29 5.39
CA SER A 270 8.56 11.35 6.19
C SER A 270 7.08 11.53 5.87
N GLY A 271 6.20 10.77 6.56
CA GLY A 271 4.74 10.88 6.44
C GLY A 271 4.10 9.64 5.82
N ASN A 272 2.77 9.59 5.93
CA ASN A 272 1.97 8.50 5.38
C ASN A 272 1.05 9.04 4.28
N PHE A 273 1.14 8.44 3.10
CA PHE A 273 0.35 8.81 1.93
C PHE A 273 -0.64 7.69 1.59
N GLY A 274 -1.87 8.11 1.27
CA GLY A 274 -2.89 7.20 0.76
C GLY A 274 -2.59 6.70 -0.64
N GLU A 275 -3.58 6.06 -1.26
CA GLU A 275 -3.48 5.62 -2.66
C GLU A 275 -3.58 6.80 -3.63
N LEU A 276 -3.04 6.63 -4.83
CA LEU A 276 -3.11 7.60 -5.93
C LEU A 276 -2.32 8.90 -5.64
N PHE A 277 -1.03 8.83 -5.92
CA PHE A 277 -0.11 9.96 -5.84
C PHE A 277 0.33 10.33 -7.26
N TRP A 278 -0.05 11.52 -7.73
CA TRP A 278 0.29 11.99 -9.08
C TRP A 278 1.30 13.13 -9.06
N VAL A 279 2.30 13.01 -9.91
CA VAL A 279 3.28 14.08 -10.17
C VAL A 279 3.17 14.45 -11.64
N THR A 280 2.68 15.63 -11.94
CA THR A 280 2.43 16.03 -13.33
C THR A 280 3.44 17.07 -13.84
N GLU A 281 3.29 17.46 -15.10
CA GLU A 281 4.18 18.36 -15.83
C GLU A 281 4.63 19.58 -15.01
N GLY A 282 5.92 19.85 -15.05
CA GLY A 282 6.56 20.99 -14.38
C GLY A 282 6.76 20.80 -12.88
N SER A 283 6.37 19.65 -12.31
CA SER A 283 6.60 19.37 -10.90
C SER A 283 7.96 18.72 -10.67
N VAL A 284 8.56 19.07 -9.53
CA VAL A 284 9.76 18.44 -8.98
C VAL A 284 9.45 17.87 -7.62
N VAL A 285 9.64 16.56 -7.45
CA VAL A 285 9.36 15.87 -6.19
C VAL A 285 10.62 15.17 -5.70
N ASP A 286 11.11 15.57 -4.53
CA ASP A 286 12.27 14.98 -3.87
C ASP A 286 11.81 14.13 -2.68
N ILE A 287 12.07 12.81 -2.72
CA ILE A 287 11.63 11.86 -1.72
C ILE A 287 12.84 11.22 -1.05
N SER A 288 13.00 11.45 0.25
CA SER A 288 14.03 10.81 1.07
C SER A 288 13.46 9.88 2.14
N GLY A 289 12.13 9.79 2.24
CA GLY A 289 11.41 8.93 3.19
C GLY A 289 9.91 8.96 2.96
N GLY A 290 9.15 8.43 3.90
CA GLY A 290 7.69 8.36 3.81
C GLY A 290 7.17 7.01 3.33
N ARG A 291 5.85 6.84 3.40
CA ARG A 291 5.16 5.57 3.12
C ARG A 291 4.00 5.84 2.18
N PHE A 292 4.03 5.24 1.00
CA PHE A 292 3.09 5.48 -0.09
C PHE A 292 2.23 4.26 -0.33
N GLY A 293 0.92 4.35 -0.07
CA GLY A 293 -0.07 3.36 -0.46
C GLY A 293 0.04 1.98 0.18
N LEU A 294 0.69 1.82 1.35
CA LEU A 294 0.98 0.51 1.95
C LEU A 294 -0.23 -0.19 2.60
N ASN A 295 -1.37 0.47 2.73
CA ASN A 295 -2.47 0.01 3.60
C ASN A 295 -3.60 -0.74 2.89
N ASN A 296 -3.65 -0.83 1.57
CA ASN A 296 -4.82 -1.33 0.85
C ASN A 296 -4.55 -2.41 -0.21
N PHE A 297 -5.57 -3.24 -0.42
CA PHE A 297 -5.58 -4.42 -1.30
C PHE A 297 -5.83 -4.11 -2.79
N SER A 298 -6.23 -2.88 -3.13
CA SER A 298 -6.73 -2.54 -4.45
C SER A 298 -5.80 -1.68 -5.30
N GLY A 299 -4.61 -1.40 -4.81
CA GLY A 299 -3.57 -0.78 -5.60
C GLY A 299 -3.17 0.60 -5.16
N SER A 300 -2.08 0.69 -4.42
CA SER A 300 -1.27 1.89 -4.40
C SER A 300 -0.96 2.29 -5.84
N PHE A 301 -0.82 3.57 -6.06
CA PHE A 301 -0.54 4.08 -7.38
C PHE A 301 0.29 5.35 -7.22
N PHE A 302 1.58 5.22 -7.47
CA PHE A 302 2.45 6.39 -7.61
C PHE A 302 2.70 6.60 -9.11
N GLU A 303 2.37 7.76 -9.63
CA GLU A 303 2.50 8.03 -11.05
C GLU A 303 3.29 9.32 -11.32
N ALA A 304 4.39 9.19 -12.04
CA ALA A 304 5.14 10.32 -12.60
C ALA A 304 4.73 10.52 -14.06
N ASP A 305 4.03 11.60 -14.33
CA ASP A 305 3.55 11.97 -15.67
C ASP A 305 4.61 12.68 -16.51
N ALA A 306 4.34 12.83 -17.79
CA ALA A 306 5.21 13.50 -18.73
C ALA A 306 5.62 14.90 -18.25
N GLY A 307 6.91 15.23 -18.33
CA GLY A 307 7.47 16.52 -17.92
C GLY A 307 7.67 16.69 -16.41
N SER A 308 7.36 15.67 -15.60
CA SER A 308 7.67 15.65 -14.17
C SER A 308 9.10 15.17 -13.89
N VAL A 309 9.65 15.59 -12.76
CA VAL A 309 10.94 15.14 -12.23
C VAL A 309 10.72 14.57 -10.83
N VAL A 310 11.13 13.33 -10.59
CA VAL A 310 11.02 12.67 -9.30
C VAL A 310 12.37 12.10 -8.89
N ASN A 311 12.90 12.53 -7.75
CA ASN A 311 14.15 12.03 -7.18
C ASN A 311 13.84 11.23 -5.91
N ILE A 312 14.19 9.95 -5.90
CA ILE A 312 13.91 9.04 -4.80
C ILE A 312 15.24 8.57 -4.20
N SER A 313 15.48 8.93 -2.95
CA SER A 313 16.64 8.50 -2.17
C SER A 313 16.26 7.67 -0.94
N GLY A 314 14.97 7.38 -0.75
CA GLY A 314 14.43 6.56 0.35
C GLY A 314 12.91 6.51 0.30
N GLY A 315 12.31 5.83 1.28
CA GLY A 315 10.86 5.67 1.41
C GLY A 315 10.37 4.28 1.02
N PHE A 316 9.10 4.02 1.33
CA PHE A 316 8.44 2.75 1.06
C PHE A 316 7.27 2.97 0.12
N PHE A 317 7.33 2.37 -1.06
CA PHE A 317 6.30 2.47 -2.10
C PHE A 317 5.51 1.16 -2.15
N GLY A 318 4.19 1.27 -2.13
CA GLY A 318 3.31 0.14 -2.40
C GLY A 318 3.37 -0.27 -3.88
N ASP A 319 2.45 -1.18 -4.27
CA ASP A 319 2.40 -1.69 -5.64
C ASP A 319 2.07 -0.59 -6.67
N ARG A 320 2.42 -0.83 -7.94
CA ARG A 320 2.08 0.02 -9.11
C ARG A 320 2.74 1.39 -9.10
N PHE A 321 4.04 1.43 -8.95
CA PHE A 321 4.81 2.62 -9.30
C PHE A 321 4.89 2.75 -10.83
N ARG A 322 4.59 3.93 -11.38
CA ARG A 322 4.64 4.19 -12.83
C ARG A 322 5.42 5.43 -13.18
N ALA A 323 6.45 5.27 -13.98
CA ALA A 323 7.15 6.36 -14.66
C ALA A 323 6.68 6.41 -16.12
N LYS A 324 5.77 7.32 -16.46
CA LYS A 324 5.21 7.47 -17.82
C LYS A 324 6.22 8.08 -18.80
N ALA A 325 5.96 7.90 -20.07
CA ALA A 325 6.80 8.46 -21.14
C ALA A 325 7.06 9.97 -20.95
N SER A 326 8.32 10.38 -21.09
CA SER A 326 8.78 11.77 -20.91
C SER A 326 8.77 12.28 -19.46
N SER A 327 8.55 11.44 -18.45
CA SER A 327 8.93 11.76 -17.07
C SER A 327 10.42 11.52 -16.86
N SER A 328 10.98 12.04 -15.78
CA SER A 328 12.35 11.78 -15.34
C SER A 328 12.35 11.32 -13.90
N VAL A 329 12.68 10.06 -13.66
CA VAL A 329 12.69 9.45 -12.32
C VAL A 329 14.08 8.93 -12.02
N VAL A 330 14.71 9.44 -10.95
CA VAL A 330 16.01 8.96 -10.46
C VAL A 330 15.78 8.23 -9.14
N ILE A 331 16.20 6.97 -9.08
CA ILE A 331 16.05 6.11 -7.90
C ILE A 331 17.45 5.78 -7.36
N SER A 332 17.76 6.26 -6.18
CA SER A 332 19.01 6.03 -5.48
C SER A 332 18.82 5.35 -4.11
N GLY A 333 17.58 5.08 -3.71
CA GLY A 333 17.22 4.41 -2.46
C GLY A 333 15.73 4.11 -2.37
N GLY A 334 15.33 3.44 -1.31
CA GLY A 334 13.93 3.09 -1.03
C GLY A 334 13.57 1.63 -1.37
N ALA A 335 12.34 1.26 -1.02
CA ALA A 335 11.77 -0.06 -1.30
C ALA A 335 10.49 0.08 -2.15
N PHE A 336 10.32 -0.80 -3.13
CA PHE A 336 9.24 -0.75 -4.11
C PHE A 336 8.44 -2.05 -4.07
N GLY A 337 7.11 -1.94 -4.18
CA GLY A 337 6.22 -3.09 -4.36
C GLY A 337 6.17 -3.60 -5.80
N ASP A 338 5.30 -4.57 -6.03
CA ASP A 338 5.09 -5.20 -7.33
C ASP A 338 4.45 -4.25 -8.36
N ASP A 339 4.44 -4.65 -9.64
CA ASP A 339 3.87 -3.89 -10.77
C ASP A 339 4.62 -2.56 -11.06
N PHE A 340 5.92 -2.51 -10.84
CA PHE A 340 6.72 -1.33 -11.20
C PHE A 340 6.78 -1.18 -12.74
N THR A 341 6.37 -0.02 -13.24
CA THR A 341 6.36 0.26 -14.68
C THR A 341 7.25 1.45 -15.02
N ALA A 342 8.29 1.23 -15.81
CA ALA A 342 9.14 2.26 -16.41
C ALA A 342 8.99 2.27 -17.93
N PHE A 343 8.51 3.37 -18.50
CA PHE A 343 8.50 3.58 -19.94
C PHE A 343 9.93 3.87 -20.44
N PRO A 344 10.23 3.67 -21.76
CA PRO A 344 11.59 3.79 -22.25
C PRO A 344 12.27 5.12 -21.89
N GLY A 345 13.45 5.02 -21.25
CA GLY A 345 14.30 6.15 -20.91
C GLY A 345 13.77 7.08 -19.81
N THR A 346 12.80 6.61 -19.00
CA THR A 346 12.19 7.43 -17.94
C THR A 346 12.82 7.24 -16.57
N VAL A 347 13.45 6.09 -16.33
CA VAL A 347 14.01 5.73 -15.02
C VAL A 347 15.52 5.57 -15.09
N GLU A 348 16.21 6.12 -14.11
CA GLU A 348 17.61 5.89 -13.80
C GLU A 348 17.72 5.23 -12.42
N LEU A 349 18.32 4.03 -12.34
CA LEU A 349 18.69 3.36 -11.10
C LEU A 349 20.14 3.71 -10.77
N VAL A 350 20.36 4.38 -9.65
CA VAL A 350 21.69 4.76 -9.15
C VAL A 350 22.10 3.81 -8.05
N GLY A 351 23.12 2.99 -8.30
CA GLY A 351 23.50 1.93 -7.38
C GLY A 351 24.70 1.13 -7.85
N GLY A 352 24.68 -0.18 -7.62
CA GLY A 352 25.74 -1.10 -8.04
C GLY A 352 25.37 -2.55 -7.79
N GLU A 353 26.34 -3.44 -7.99
CA GLU A 353 26.14 -4.90 -7.81
C GLU A 353 24.96 -5.44 -8.63
N PHE A 354 24.71 -4.81 -9.80
CA PHE A 354 23.61 -5.23 -10.66
C PHE A 354 23.83 -6.64 -11.18
N LYS A 355 22.81 -7.49 -11.03
CA LYS A 355 22.78 -8.87 -11.54
C LYS A 355 21.51 -9.11 -12.35
N LEU A 356 21.67 -9.79 -13.48
CA LEU A 356 20.57 -10.30 -14.28
C LEU A 356 20.53 -11.83 -14.14
N ASN A 357 19.43 -12.36 -13.65
CA ASN A 357 19.25 -13.80 -13.41
C ASN A 357 20.42 -14.41 -12.58
N GLY A 358 20.91 -13.63 -11.59
CA GLY A 358 22.01 -14.01 -10.71
C GLY A 358 23.43 -13.75 -11.25
N GLU A 359 23.60 -13.41 -12.53
CA GLU A 359 24.88 -13.13 -13.16
C GLU A 359 25.18 -11.63 -13.21
N ASP A 360 26.45 -11.23 -13.01
CA ASP A 360 26.85 -9.82 -13.03
C ASP A 360 26.44 -9.12 -14.33
N TYR A 361 25.68 -8.04 -14.20
CA TYR A 361 25.26 -7.22 -15.32
C TYR A 361 26.12 -5.94 -15.45
N LYS A 362 26.70 -5.72 -16.63
CA LYS A 362 27.64 -4.59 -16.89
C LYS A 362 27.14 -3.62 -17.96
N GLY A 363 25.88 -3.75 -18.38
CA GLY A 363 25.26 -2.81 -19.32
C GLY A 363 24.96 -1.46 -18.64
N GLU A 364 24.93 -0.40 -19.43
CA GLU A 364 24.54 0.94 -18.99
C GLU A 364 23.01 1.16 -19.08
N THR A 365 22.34 0.34 -19.86
CA THR A 365 20.87 0.36 -20.00
C THR A 365 20.32 -1.06 -19.90
N PHE A 366 19.07 -1.18 -19.45
CA PHE A 366 18.43 -2.45 -19.21
C PHE A 366 16.96 -2.44 -19.64
N THR A 367 16.52 -3.57 -20.19
CA THR A 367 15.09 -3.84 -20.46
C THR A 367 14.76 -5.21 -19.86
N LEU A 368 13.74 -5.26 -19.03
CA LEU A 368 13.29 -6.47 -18.35
C LEU A 368 12.36 -7.25 -19.29
N ASN A 369 12.72 -8.48 -19.62
CA ASN A 369 11.87 -9.37 -20.40
C ASN A 369 11.11 -10.33 -19.47
N ASP A 370 10.08 -10.97 -20.01
CA ASP A 370 9.34 -12.00 -19.29
C ASP A 370 10.29 -13.09 -18.78
N GLY A 371 10.22 -13.33 -17.47
CA GLY A 371 11.06 -14.32 -16.81
C GLY A 371 12.44 -13.82 -16.38
N ASP A 372 12.84 -12.59 -16.69
CA ASP A 372 14.06 -12.01 -16.16
C ASP A 372 13.90 -11.53 -14.72
N GLU A 373 14.98 -11.59 -13.93
CA GLU A 373 15.13 -11.01 -12.60
C GLU A 373 16.34 -10.07 -12.59
N LEU A 374 16.10 -8.77 -12.37
CA LEU A 374 17.15 -7.79 -12.12
C LEU A 374 17.27 -7.52 -10.61
N THR A 375 18.43 -7.75 -10.05
CA THR A 375 18.75 -7.42 -8.66
C THR A 375 19.93 -6.48 -8.57
N GLY A 376 20.03 -5.77 -7.46
CA GLY A 376 21.16 -4.88 -7.19
C GLY A 376 21.04 -4.21 -5.84
N THR A 377 21.94 -3.25 -5.62
CA THR A 377 21.97 -2.41 -4.43
C THR A 377 21.89 -0.95 -4.86
N LEU A 378 20.93 -0.20 -4.34
CA LEU A 378 20.81 1.24 -4.58
C LEU A 378 21.90 2.02 -3.81
N ALA A 379 22.09 3.27 -4.14
CA ALA A 379 23.17 4.10 -3.58
C ALA A 379 23.05 4.32 -2.06
N ASP A 380 21.85 4.24 -1.49
CA ASP A 380 21.61 4.28 -0.04
C ASP A 380 22.01 2.96 0.67
N GLY A 381 22.27 1.91 -0.09
CA GLY A 381 22.58 0.57 0.40
C GLY A 381 21.38 -0.38 0.46
N SER A 382 20.19 0.03 0.09
CA SER A 382 19.04 -0.87 0.03
C SER A 382 19.14 -1.84 -1.15
N ALA A 383 18.73 -3.10 -0.92
CA ALA A 383 18.60 -4.08 -1.99
C ALA A 383 17.33 -3.83 -2.78
N PHE A 384 17.29 -4.23 -4.05
CA PHE A 384 16.08 -4.25 -4.86
C PHE A 384 16.01 -5.50 -5.74
N ILE A 385 14.77 -5.91 -6.06
CA ILE A 385 14.46 -7.02 -6.95
C ILE A 385 13.34 -6.59 -7.91
N PHE A 386 13.61 -6.57 -9.21
CA PHE A 386 12.59 -6.40 -10.24
C PHE A 386 12.45 -7.68 -11.06
N CYS A 387 11.22 -8.16 -11.24
CA CYS A 387 10.94 -9.39 -11.98
C CYS A 387 9.98 -9.14 -13.14
N GLY A 388 10.36 -9.53 -14.35
CA GLY A 388 9.47 -9.60 -15.50
C GLY A 388 8.33 -10.61 -15.28
N GLU A 389 7.21 -10.40 -15.95
CA GLU A 389 6.01 -11.22 -15.80
C GLU A 389 6.32 -12.72 -16.02
N ARG A 390 6.05 -13.56 -15.01
CA ARG A 390 6.32 -15.01 -15.08
C ARG A 390 5.06 -15.90 -15.05
N PHE A 391 3.85 -15.37 -14.75
CA PHE A 391 2.76 -16.25 -14.32
C PHE A 391 1.44 -16.02 -15.05
N GLN A 392 1.19 -16.89 -16.06
CA GLN A 392 -0.16 -17.10 -16.62
C GLN A 392 -1.03 -18.10 -15.83
N GLU A 393 -0.48 -18.79 -14.83
CA GLU A 393 -1.13 -19.96 -14.22
C GLU A 393 -1.86 -19.69 -12.90
N VAL A 394 -1.63 -18.54 -12.26
CA VAL A 394 -2.36 -18.16 -11.05
C VAL A 394 -3.28 -16.98 -11.38
N PRO A 395 -4.59 -17.04 -11.06
CA PRO A 395 -5.48 -15.90 -11.24
C PRO A 395 -5.21 -14.84 -10.18
N ARG A 396 -3.99 -14.34 -10.12
CA ARG A 396 -3.59 -13.17 -9.38
C ARG A 396 -3.46 -12.02 -10.35
N THR A 397 -3.85 -10.88 -9.88
CA THR A 397 -3.67 -9.58 -10.55
C THR A 397 -2.21 -9.11 -10.49
N ASP A 398 -1.29 -9.96 -10.07
CA ASP A 398 0.12 -9.65 -9.92
C ASP A 398 0.74 -9.61 -11.32
N ARG A 399 0.77 -8.41 -11.88
CA ARG A 399 1.49 -8.10 -13.10
C ARG A 399 2.96 -7.98 -12.73
N GLY A 400 3.83 -8.55 -13.53
CA GLY A 400 5.27 -8.39 -13.36
C GLY A 400 5.71 -6.95 -13.61
N ASP A 401 6.92 -6.64 -13.16
CA ASP A 401 7.52 -5.34 -13.41
C ASP A 401 7.80 -5.16 -14.89
N MET A 402 7.57 -3.95 -15.40
CA MET A 402 7.84 -3.57 -16.79
C MET A 402 8.90 -2.47 -16.83
N LEU A 403 10.14 -2.84 -17.08
CA LEU A 403 11.27 -1.93 -17.20
C LEU A 403 11.75 -1.87 -18.65
N SER A 404 11.62 -0.71 -19.29
CA SER A 404 12.08 -0.49 -20.67
C SER A 404 13.16 0.58 -20.72
N ASP A 405 14.32 0.28 -21.28
CA ASP A 405 15.47 1.19 -21.46
C ASP A 405 15.80 1.99 -20.18
N VAL A 406 15.82 1.29 -19.04
CA VAL A 406 16.20 1.88 -17.75
C VAL A 406 17.71 2.12 -17.74
N THR A 407 18.14 3.30 -17.34
CA THR A 407 19.57 3.62 -17.16
C THR A 407 20.09 3.05 -15.86
N LEU A 408 21.25 2.41 -15.88
CA LEU A 408 21.94 1.89 -14.70
C LEU A 408 23.23 2.71 -14.46
N THR A 409 23.24 3.49 -13.40
CA THR A 409 24.38 4.32 -13.02
C THR A 409 25.12 3.69 -11.85
N ASN A 410 26.33 3.21 -12.11
CA ASN A 410 27.16 2.60 -11.08
C ASN A 410 27.83 3.66 -10.20
N VAL A 411 27.68 3.51 -8.89
CA VAL A 411 28.31 4.35 -7.87
C VAL A 411 29.09 3.50 -6.88
N VAL A 412 29.93 4.15 -6.08
CA VAL A 412 30.58 3.50 -4.94
C VAL A 412 29.52 3.31 -3.86
N LEU A 413 29.19 2.07 -3.58
CA LEU A 413 28.20 1.73 -2.55
C LEU A 413 28.78 1.95 -1.14
N PRO A 414 27.92 2.20 -0.15
CA PRO A 414 28.32 2.17 1.26
C PRO A 414 28.96 0.81 1.60
N GLU A 415 29.96 0.82 2.47
CA GLU A 415 30.49 -0.44 3.01
C GLU A 415 29.37 -1.25 3.64
N ILE A 416 29.39 -2.57 3.42
CA ILE A 416 28.41 -3.47 4.00
C ILE A 416 28.69 -3.57 5.49
N ASP A 417 27.73 -3.14 6.31
CA ASP A 417 27.72 -3.49 7.72
C ASP A 417 27.15 -4.90 7.84
N THR A 418 28.02 -5.87 8.09
CA THR A 418 27.65 -7.27 8.32
C THR A 418 27.36 -7.56 9.79
N THR A 419 27.32 -6.53 10.64
CA THR A 419 26.87 -6.70 12.02
C THR A 419 25.44 -7.20 12.01
N PRO A 420 25.12 -8.33 12.65
CA PRO A 420 23.77 -8.85 12.67
C PRO A 420 22.78 -7.85 13.22
N ILE A 421 21.68 -7.67 12.50
CA ILE A 421 20.61 -6.74 12.82
C ILE A 421 19.55 -7.48 13.64
N VAL A 422 19.20 -6.96 14.81
CA VAL A 422 18.06 -7.47 15.59
C VAL A 422 16.96 -6.44 15.59
N VAL A 423 15.79 -6.82 15.08
CA VAL A 423 14.60 -5.96 15.02
C VAL A 423 13.63 -6.34 16.13
N SER A 424 13.36 -5.39 17.04
CA SER A 424 12.44 -5.51 18.18
C SER A 424 11.64 -4.22 18.35
N ALA A 425 10.67 -4.18 19.26
CA ALA A 425 9.88 -2.97 19.56
C ALA A 425 10.73 -1.73 19.91
N ALA A 426 11.98 -1.92 20.29
CA ALA A 426 12.92 -0.86 20.66
C ALA A 426 13.66 -0.23 19.48
N PHE A 427 13.48 -0.74 18.25
CA PHE A 427 14.18 -0.25 17.06
C PHE A 427 13.19 0.44 16.10
N PRO A 428 13.13 1.79 16.08
CA PRO A 428 12.29 2.52 15.14
C PRO A 428 12.86 2.54 13.71
N ASP A 429 14.18 2.41 13.52
CA ASP A 429 14.85 2.48 12.21
C ASP A 429 15.06 1.07 11.65
N GLN A 430 14.11 0.63 10.84
CA GLN A 430 14.17 -0.67 10.21
C GLN A 430 14.85 -0.57 8.84
N PRO A 431 15.66 -1.58 8.44
CA PRO A 431 16.16 -1.62 7.07
C PRO A 431 14.99 -1.83 6.09
N SER A 432 15.06 -1.21 4.92
CA SER A 432 14.12 -1.41 3.83
C SER A 432 14.31 -2.76 3.13
N GLY A 433 15.47 -3.39 3.29
CA GLY A 433 15.83 -4.69 2.75
C GLY A 433 17.21 -5.14 3.23
N LEU A 434 17.62 -6.34 2.82
CA LEU A 434 18.93 -6.93 3.09
C LEU A 434 19.68 -7.17 1.79
N ARG A 435 20.97 -6.86 1.80
CA ARG A 435 21.90 -7.17 0.72
C ARG A 435 22.94 -8.21 1.12
N ALA A 436 23.77 -8.61 0.14
CA ALA A 436 24.72 -9.71 0.26
C ALA A 436 25.51 -9.72 1.58
N GLY A 437 25.47 -10.85 2.30
CA GLY A 437 26.20 -11.09 3.53
C GLY A 437 25.59 -10.47 4.79
N GLN A 438 24.45 -9.79 4.70
CA GLN A 438 23.74 -9.29 5.89
C GLN A 438 22.88 -10.37 6.52
N THR A 439 22.77 -10.31 7.83
CA THR A 439 21.90 -11.17 8.63
C THR A 439 20.95 -10.32 9.47
N LEU A 440 19.65 -10.62 9.44
CA LEU A 440 18.66 -9.97 10.28
C LEU A 440 17.87 -11.01 11.07
N THR A 441 17.66 -10.73 12.36
CA THR A 441 16.77 -11.50 13.22
C THR A 441 15.60 -10.64 13.66
N LEU A 442 14.38 -11.04 13.26
CA LEU A 442 13.12 -10.42 13.69
C LEU A 442 12.59 -11.17 14.90
N ILE A 443 12.41 -10.47 16.00
CA ILE A 443 11.90 -11.04 17.26
C ILE A 443 10.57 -10.41 17.67
N GLU A 444 9.97 -10.89 18.75
CA GLU A 444 8.69 -10.41 19.25
C GLU A 444 8.69 -8.87 19.44
N GLY A 445 7.63 -8.22 18.99
CA GLY A 445 7.48 -6.77 18.98
C GLY A 445 8.17 -6.03 17.83
N GLY A 446 9.08 -6.69 17.10
CA GLY A 446 9.67 -6.13 15.88
C GLY A 446 8.67 -6.10 14.73
N VAL A 447 8.87 -5.17 13.82
CA VAL A 447 8.07 -5.06 12.58
C VAL A 447 8.99 -4.81 11.42
N LEU A 448 8.91 -5.59 10.38
CA LEU A 448 9.45 -5.30 9.05
C LEU A 448 8.30 -4.90 8.14
N GLU A 449 8.49 -3.81 7.42
CA GLU A 449 7.44 -3.23 6.60
C GLU A 449 7.07 -4.11 5.40
N ALA A 450 5.99 -3.73 4.72
CA ALA A 450 5.64 -4.31 3.43
C ALA A 450 6.76 -4.10 2.39
N ASN A 451 6.84 -5.02 1.41
CA ASN A 451 7.85 -4.98 0.33
C ASN A 451 9.29 -5.05 0.83
N PHE A 452 9.52 -5.81 1.91
CA PHE A 452 10.86 -6.08 2.41
C PHE A 452 11.59 -7.10 1.52
N GLU A 453 12.74 -6.73 1.00
CA GLU A 453 13.51 -7.54 0.08
C GLU A 453 14.81 -8.06 0.70
N ALA A 454 15.19 -9.30 0.36
CA ALA A 454 16.48 -9.86 0.75
C ALA A 454 17.18 -10.50 -0.44
N VAL A 455 18.43 -10.07 -0.69
CA VAL A 455 19.27 -10.52 -1.80
C VAL A 455 20.58 -11.03 -1.27
N ASP A 456 20.91 -12.30 -1.53
CA ASP A 456 22.16 -12.96 -1.06
C ASP A 456 22.36 -12.81 0.47
N ALA A 457 21.30 -12.90 1.27
CA ALA A 457 21.26 -12.56 2.70
C ALA A 457 20.59 -13.64 3.57
N THR A 458 20.64 -13.47 4.90
CA THR A 458 19.99 -14.37 5.86
C THR A 458 18.93 -13.61 6.66
N LEU A 459 17.70 -14.14 6.71
CA LEU A 459 16.58 -13.59 7.48
C LEU A 459 16.05 -14.63 8.46
N ASN A 460 16.16 -14.35 9.76
CA ASN A 460 15.63 -15.20 10.83
C ASN A 460 14.39 -14.54 11.43
N ILE A 461 13.24 -15.23 11.39
CA ILE A 461 11.97 -14.75 11.93
C ILE A 461 11.58 -15.65 13.09
N GLN A 462 11.82 -15.15 14.29
CA GLN A 462 11.53 -15.85 15.55
C GLN A 462 10.27 -15.28 16.24
N GLY A 463 9.84 -14.08 15.81
CA GLY A 463 8.67 -13.37 16.34
C GLY A 463 8.35 -12.16 15.49
N GLY A 464 7.54 -11.24 16.05
CA GLY A 464 7.22 -9.97 15.39
C GLY A 464 6.33 -10.08 14.16
N VAL A 465 6.38 -9.08 13.30
CA VAL A 465 5.54 -8.97 12.10
C VAL A 465 6.41 -8.68 10.87
N LEU A 466 6.30 -9.52 9.86
CA LEU A 466 6.76 -9.22 8.50
C LEU A 466 5.56 -8.76 7.66
N GLY A 467 5.66 -7.57 7.08
CA GLY A 467 4.68 -7.03 6.15
C GLY A 467 4.49 -7.93 4.93
N ARG A 468 3.60 -7.57 4.04
CA ARG A 468 3.28 -8.33 2.83
C ARG A 468 4.07 -7.83 1.62
N GLY A 469 4.13 -8.64 0.56
CA GLY A 469 4.70 -8.26 -0.74
C GLY A 469 6.22 -8.26 -0.78
N GLY A 470 6.90 -8.81 0.25
CA GLY A 470 8.34 -8.96 0.23
C GLY A 470 8.80 -10.04 -0.75
N ARG A 471 10.06 -9.97 -1.16
CA ARG A 471 10.69 -10.97 -2.03
C ARG A 471 12.07 -11.31 -1.52
N VAL A 472 12.43 -12.59 -1.64
CA VAL A 472 13.76 -13.07 -1.29
C VAL A 472 14.36 -13.81 -2.48
N THR A 473 15.63 -13.55 -2.79
CA THR A 473 16.34 -14.25 -3.88
C THR A 473 17.77 -14.59 -3.45
N ARG A 474 18.23 -15.79 -3.77
CA ARG A 474 19.55 -16.33 -3.34
C ARG A 474 19.80 -16.17 -1.83
N SER A 475 18.73 -16.26 -1.04
CA SER A 475 18.75 -15.95 0.39
C SER A 475 18.28 -17.14 1.23
N GLU A 476 18.69 -17.16 2.49
CA GLU A 476 18.20 -18.11 3.46
C GLU A 476 17.21 -17.45 4.42
N VAL A 477 16.03 -18.07 4.60
CA VAL A 477 14.99 -17.57 5.52
C VAL A 477 14.59 -18.67 6.49
N ASN A 478 14.74 -18.40 7.78
CA ASN A 478 14.39 -19.33 8.86
C ASN A 478 13.22 -18.76 9.66
N ILE A 479 12.09 -19.46 9.67
CA ILE A 479 10.85 -19.03 10.32
C ILE A 479 10.52 -20.02 11.44
N SER A 480 10.68 -19.59 12.68
CA SER A 480 10.28 -20.34 13.87
C SER A 480 9.13 -19.69 14.65
N GLY A 481 8.75 -18.44 14.30
CA GLY A 481 7.68 -17.70 14.97
C GLY A 481 7.20 -16.52 14.16
N GLY A 482 6.43 -15.63 14.78
CA GLY A 482 5.95 -14.37 14.19
C GLY A 482 4.72 -14.49 13.29
N ARG A 483 4.32 -13.33 12.74
CA ARG A 483 3.20 -13.17 11.79
C ARG A 483 3.73 -12.64 10.47
N LEU A 484 3.44 -13.35 9.40
CA LEU A 484 3.93 -13.03 8.08
C LEU A 484 2.77 -12.68 7.15
N GLY A 485 2.85 -11.52 6.52
CA GLY A 485 1.88 -11.05 5.53
C GLY A 485 1.92 -11.80 4.21
N GLY A 486 2.99 -12.57 3.96
CA GLY A 486 3.26 -13.32 2.73
C GLY A 486 4.35 -12.67 1.89
N PHE A 487 5.17 -13.51 1.24
CA PHE A 487 6.28 -13.07 0.39
C PHE A 487 6.59 -14.11 -0.70
N ASP A 488 7.34 -13.71 -1.71
CA ASP A 488 7.79 -14.58 -2.79
C ASP A 488 9.20 -15.07 -2.55
N VAL A 489 9.41 -16.38 -2.77
CA VAL A 489 10.68 -17.08 -2.63
C VAL A 489 11.28 -17.29 -4.00
N GLY A 490 12.24 -16.46 -4.38
CA GLY A 490 12.88 -16.44 -5.68
C GLY A 490 13.99 -17.47 -5.85
N PRO A 491 14.59 -17.52 -7.05
CA PRO A 491 15.61 -18.48 -7.41
C PRO A 491 16.79 -18.51 -6.45
N GLY A 492 17.29 -19.71 -6.17
CA GLY A 492 18.44 -19.91 -5.27
C GLY A 492 18.15 -19.70 -3.79
N SER A 493 16.90 -19.35 -3.42
CA SER A 493 16.52 -19.17 -2.03
C SER A 493 16.06 -20.47 -1.37
N ARG A 494 16.32 -20.55 -0.07
CA ARG A 494 15.84 -21.61 0.81
C ARG A 494 15.05 -21.02 1.95
N VAL A 495 13.82 -21.50 2.14
CA VAL A 495 12.97 -21.10 3.27
C VAL A 495 12.69 -22.30 4.15
N ASN A 496 12.99 -22.19 5.43
CA ASN A 496 12.77 -23.21 6.45
C ASN A 496 11.68 -22.73 7.41
N ILE A 497 10.56 -23.46 7.50
CA ILE A 497 9.41 -23.10 8.33
C ILE A 497 9.19 -24.17 9.38
N SER A 498 9.50 -23.86 10.62
CA SER A 498 9.25 -24.73 11.78
C SER A 498 8.14 -24.22 12.69
N GLY A 499 7.66 -22.99 12.47
CA GLY A 499 6.61 -22.35 13.26
C GLY A 499 6.12 -21.04 12.63
N GLY A 500 5.44 -20.20 13.42
CA GLY A 500 4.90 -18.93 12.97
C GLY A 500 3.53 -19.02 12.29
N ARG A 501 2.99 -17.87 11.90
CA ARG A 501 1.69 -17.76 11.23
C ARG A 501 1.82 -17.01 9.91
N ILE A 502 1.53 -17.70 8.81
CA ILE A 502 1.50 -17.14 7.47
C ILE A 502 0.05 -16.78 7.13
N GLU A 503 -0.24 -15.47 7.05
CA GLU A 503 -1.60 -14.96 6.90
C GLU A 503 -2.05 -14.87 5.44
N ARG A 504 -1.08 -14.89 4.49
CA ARG A 504 -1.31 -14.78 3.06
C ARG A 504 -0.47 -15.77 2.28
N PHE A 505 -0.25 -15.48 1.02
CA PHE A 505 0.49 -16.35 0.12
C PHE A 505 2.00 -16.34 0.44
N LEU A 506 2.55 -17.54 0.55
CA LEU A 506 3.97 -17.80 0.43
C LEU A 506 4.17 -18.49 -0.92
N THR A 507 4.80 -17.83 -1.87
CA THR A 507 4.94 -18.33 -3.24
C THR A 507 6.36 -18.81 -3.48
N ALA A 508 6.55 -20.09 -3.71
CA ALA A 508 7.84 -20.66 -4.14
C ALA A 508 7.95 -20.62 -5.66
N LEU A 509 8.95 -19.89 -6.15
CA LEU A 509 9.21 -19.70 -7.57
C LEU A 509 10.22 -20.74 -8.08
N GLU A 510 10.38 -20.86 -9.40
CA GLU A 510 11.36 -21.72 -10.05
C GLU A 510 12.76 -21.56 -9.41
N GLY A 511 13.43 -22.67 -9.11
CA GLY A 511 14.75 -22.69 -8.49
C GLY A 511 14.80 -22.37 -7.01
N SER A 512 13.65 -22.25 -6.33
CA SER A 512 13.56 -22.09 -4.88
C SER A 512 13.31 -23.39 -4.16
N VAL A 513 13.68 -23.46 -2.87
CA VAL A 513 13.47 -24.59 -1.98
C VAL A 513 12.65 -24.15 -0.77
N LEU A 514 11.53 -24.85 -0.52
CA LEU A 514 10.67 -24.58 0.61
C LEU A 514 10.59 -25.83 1.50
N ASN A 515 11.08 -25.70 2.73
CA ASN A 515 11.05 -26.76 3.75
C ASN A 515 10.01 -26.38 4.81
N ILE A 516 8.98 -27.23 5.01
CA ILE A 516 7.88 -26.96 5.95
C ILE A 516 7.75 -28.11 6.95
N GLY A 517 7.97 -27.83 8.21
CA GLY A 517 7.80 -28.75 9.32
C GLY A 517 6.80 -28.26 10.36
N GLY A 518 6.28 -27.07 10.26
CA GLY A 518 5.33 -26.51 11.22
C GLY A 518 4.77 -25.17 10.80
N GLY A 519 3.99 -24.57 11.69
CA GLY A 519 3.38 -23.26 11.53
C GLY A 519 1.89 -23.30 11.14
N GLU A 520 1.21 -22.18 11.41
CA GLU A 520 -0.18 -21.98 11.03
C GLU A 520 -0.25 -21.39 9.62
N LEU A 521 -0.60 -22.21 8.64
CA LEU A 521 -0.81 -21.80 7.25
C LEU A 521 -2.30 -21.51 7.05
N THR A 522 -2.66 -20.24 6.78
CA THR A 522 -4.07 -19.87 6.60
C THR A 522 -4.63 -20.37 5.25
N ALA A 523 -5.92 -20.12 4.98
CA ALA A 523 -6.63 -20.60 3.80
C ALA A 523 -6.01 -20.19 2.44
N PHE A 524 -5.13 -19.19 2.42
CA PHE A 524 -4.40 -18.79 1.22
C PHE A 524 -3.02 -19.45 1.08
N GLY A 525 -2.49 -19.99 2.15
CA GLY A 525 -1.41 -20.94 2.29
C GLY A 525 -0.18 -20.77 1.41
N VAL A 526 0.44 -21.92 1.09
CA VAL A 526 1.63 -22.03 0.25
C VAL A 526 1.23 -22.26 -1.20
N THR A 527 1.86 -21.53 -2.12
CA THR A 527 1.81 -21.79 -3.56
C THR A 527 3.20 -22.23 -4.01
N ALA A 528 3.33 -23.43 -4.55
CA ALA A 528 4.56 -23.91 -5.16
C ALA A 528 4.39 -23.95 -6.66
N LEU A 529 5.27 -23.24 -7.39
CA LEU A 529 5.22 -23.15 -8.84
C LEU A 529 6.22 -24.10 -9.51
N ALA A 530 6.01 -24.38 -10.78
CA ALA A 530 6.84 -25.28 -11.58
C ALA A 530 8.33 -24.96 -11.43
N GLY A 531 9.17 -25.99 -11.27
CA GLY A 531 10.60 -25.85 -11.05
C GLY A 531 11.04 -25.47 -9.63
N SER A 532 10.08 -25.31 -8.68
CA SER A 532 10.39 -25.20 -7.25
C SER A 532 10.48 -26.57 -6.58
N GLU A 533 11.07 -26.60 -5.38
CA GLU A 533 11.18 -27.78 -4.53
C GLU A 533 10.39 -27.55 -3.23
N LEU A 534 9.48 -28.48 -2.91
CA LEU A 534 8.68 -28.47 -1.68
C LEU A 534 8.98 -29.70 -0.84
N ASN A 535 9.57 -29.51 0.32
CA ASN A 535 9.88 -30.55 1.30
C ASN A 535 8.99 -30.41 2.53
N LEU A 536 8.19 -31.42 2.81
CA LEU A 536 7.29 -31.47 3.97
C LEU A 536 7.86 -32.42 5.02
N PHE A 537 7.92 -31.97 6.26
CA PHE A 537 8.41 -32.74 7.40
C PHE A 537 7.28 -33.01 8.39
N GLY A 538 7.07 -34.28 8.76
CA GLY A 538 5.93 -34.62 9.61
C GLY A 538 5.88 -36.08 10.05
N SER A 539 4.72 -36.52 10.51
CA SER A 539 4.51 -37.85 11.03
C SER A 539 3.56 -38.72 10.17
N GLU A 540 2.63 -38.08 9.48
CA GLU A 540 1.61 -38.75 8.67
C GLU A 540 1.34 -37.97 7.39
N PHE A 541 1.32 -38.67 6.25
CA PHE A 541 1.06 -38.06 4.95
C PHE A 541 0.04 -38.90 4.17
N PHE A 542 -0.86 -38.22 3.44
CA PHE A 542 -1.92 -38.82 2.65
C PHE A 542 -1.97 -38.20 1.27
N LEU A 543 -2.06 -39.06 0.23
CA LEU A 543 -2.34 -38.62 -1.15
C LEU A 543 -3.77 -39.08 -1.49
N ASP A 544 -4.67 -38.15 -1.82
CA ASP A 544 -6.09 -38.39 -2.07
C ASP A 544 -6.77 -39.20 -0.94
N GLY A 545 -6.37 -38.93 0.32
CA GLY A 545 -6.87 -39.63 1.50
C GLY A 545 -6.30 -41.04 1.72
N GLN A 546 -5.38 -41.50 0.88
CA GLN A 546 -4.67 -42.77 1.09
C GLN A 546 -3.32 -42.48 1.77
N ALA A 547 -3.04 -43.22 2.86
CA ALA A 547 -1.77 -43.05 3.58
C ALA A 547 -0.58 -43.43 2.70
N ILE A 548 0.45 -42.60 2.72
CA ILE A 548 1.71 -42.82 2.02
C ILE A 548 2.52 -43.84 2.84
N ASP A 549 2.83 -45.00 2.23
CA ASP A 549 3.63 -46.07 2.88
C ASP A 549 5.13 -45.84 2.61
N PHE A 550 5.87 -45.43 3.62
CA PHE A 550 7.29 -45.18 3.55
C PHE A 550 8.17 -46.44 3.39
N GLN A 551 7.61 -47.64 3.59
CA GLN A 551 8.31 -48.93 3.46
C GLN A 551 9.67 -48.95 4.23
N GLY A 552 9.78 -48.19 5.33
CA GLY A 552 10.97 -48.07 6.15
C GLY A 552 11.96 -46.98 5.67
N ALA A 553 11.66 -46.23 4.61
CA ALA A 553 12.41 -45.03 4.23
C ALA A 553 12.08 -43.86 5.18
N GLN A 554 12.99 -42.92 5.30
CA GLN A 554 12.75 -41.67 6.03
C GLN A 554 12.13 -40.59 5.15
N SER A 555 12.27 -40.71 3.82
CA SER A 555 11.88 -39.71 2.84
C SER A 555 11.35 -40.39 1.58
N ILE A 556 10.29 -39.84 1.01
CA ILE A 556 9.69 -40.27 -0.27
C ILE A 556 9.41 -39.07 -1.14
N GLU A 557 9.85 -39.14 -2.39
CA GLU A 557 9.46 -38.21 -3.44
C GLU A 557 8.08 -38.58 -4.00
N ILE A 558 7.18 -37.60 -4.10
CA ILE A 558 5.85 -37.75 -4.67
C ILE A 558 5.93 -37.58 -6.18
N THR A 559 6.03 -38.68 -6.90
CA THR A 559 6.16 -38.70 -8.38
C THR A 559 4.83 -38.73 -9.11
N GLU A 560 3.73 -39.12 -8.43
CA GLU A 560 2.38 -39.11 -8.98
C GLU A 560 1.56 -38.03 -8.27
N GLN A 561 1.13 -37.03 -9.03
CA GLN A 561 0.26 -35.99 -8.50
C GLN A 561 -1.18 -36.49 -8.46
N GLY A 562 -1.78 -36.45 -7.25
CA GLY A 562 -3.21 -36.67 -7.05
C GLY A 562 -4.02 -35.38 -7.19
N ASN A 563 -5.12 -35.30 -6.47
CA ASN A 563 -5.91 -34.06 -6.33
C ASN A 563 -5.52 -33.28 -5.07
N MET A 564 -5.09 -34.00 -4.01
CA MET A 564 -4.82 -33.38 -2.70
C MET A 564 -3.72 -34.15 -1.95
N LEU A 565 -2.73 -33.42 -1.45
CA LEU A 565 -1.74 -33.91 -0.48
C LEU A 565 -2.09 -33.32 0.89
N SER A 566 -2.23 -34.16 1.89
CA SER A 566 -2.54 -33.74 3.26
C SER A 566 -1.72 -34.50 4.29
N GLY A 567 -1.69 -34.00 5.53
CA GLY A 567 -0.95 -34.68 6.58
C GLY A 567 -0.84 -33.89 7.88
N THR A 568 0.06 -34.36 8.73
CA THR A 568 0.41 -33.74 10.01
C THR A 568 1.89 -33.40 10.00
N LEU A 569 2.20 -32.10 10.09
CA LEU A 569 3.56 -31.58 10.17
C LEU A 569 4.21 -31.94 11.51
N SER A 570 5.51 -31.71 11.62
CA SER A 570 6.28 -32.13 12.79
C SER A 570 5.93 -31.39 14.09
N ASP A 571 5.39 -30.17 13.98
CA ASP A 571 4.85 -29.40 15.12
C ASP A 571 3.44 -29.82 15.55
N GLY A 572 2.82 -30.79 14.83
CA GLY A 572 1.46 -31.30 15.07
C GLY A 572 0.37 -30.55 14.32
N SER A 573 0.70 -29.51 13.54
CA SER A 573 -0.25 -28.80 12.69
C SER A 573 -0.66 -29.66 11.48
N SER A 574 -1.91 -29.51 11.02
CA SER A 574 -2.41 -30.20 9.82
C SER A 574 -2.30 -29.30 8.60
N PHE A 575 -2.11 -29.89 7.42
CA PHE A 575 -2.09 -29.19 6.15
C PHE A 575 -2.92 -29.92 5.09
N GLU A 576 -3.39 -29.14 4.10
CA GLU A 576 -4.04 -29.63 2.88
C GLU A 576 -3.58 -28.80 1.69
N TYR A 577 -2.96 -29.43 0.70
CA TYR A 577 -2.50 -28.79 -0.54
C TYR A 577 -3.20 -29.41 -1.75
N PHE A 578 -3.73 -28.57 -2.63
CA PHE A 578 -4.41 -28.99 -3.83
C PHE A 578 -3.47 -28.97 -5.03
N PHE A 579 -3.49 -30.04 -5.84
CA PHE A 579 -2.78 -30.10 -7.10
C PHE A 579 -3.62 -29.47 -8.21
N ASN A 580 -2.98 -28.68 -9.08
CA ASN A 580 -3.59 -28.13 -10.30
C ASN A 580 -4.93 -27.40 -10.10
N ALA A 581 -5.16 -26.79 -8.95
CA ALA A 581 -6.39 -26.07 -8.63
C ALA A 581 -6.11 -24.58 -8.34
N PRO A 582 -5.71 -23.78 -9.33
CA PRO A 582 -5.42 -22.37 -9.14
C PRO A 582 -6.66 -21.62 -8.62
N GLY A 583 -6.47 -20.83 -7.58
CA GLY A 583 -7.53 -20.01 -6.97
C GLY A 583 -8.32 -20.68 -5.83
N VAL A 584 -7.95 -21.88 -5.43
CA VAL A 584 -8.57 -22.59 -4.30
C VAL A 584 -7.50 -22.91 -3.24
N GLY A 585 -7.21 -21.96 -2.35
CA GLY A 585 -6.32 -22.20 -1.20
C GLY A 585 -4.85 -22.46 -1.59
N ALA A 586 -4.17 -23.29 -0.79
CA ALA A 586 -2.80 -23.71 -1.05
C ALA A 586 -2.73 -24.58 -2.33
N PHE A 587 -1.83 -24.22 -3.22
CA PHE A 587 -1.78 -24.76 -4.58
C PHE A 587 -0.37 -25.25 -4.93
N ILE A 588 -0.30 -26.40 -5.60
CA ILE A 588 0.96 -26.97 -6.13
C ILE A 588 0.82 -27.12 -7.65
N SER A 589 1.69 -26.48 -8.40
CA SER A 589 1.79 -26.58 -9.86
C SER A 589 2.28 -27.97 -10.31
N PRO A 590 2.04 -28.35 -11.58
CA PRO A 590 2.80 -29.41 -12.22
C PRO A 590 4.31 -29.07 -12.20
N ASP A 591 5.14 -30.13 -12.26
CA ASP A 591 6.62 -30.00 -12.30
C ASP A 591 7.27 -29.37 -11.04
N VAL A 592 6.57 -29.38 -9.89
CA VAL A 592 7.14 -29.15 -8.57
C VAL A 592 7.74 -30.46 -8.06
N THR A 593 8.98 -30.41 -7.58
CA THR A 593 9.58 -31.55 -6.89
C THR A 593 9.06 -31.58 -5.44
N ILE A 594 8.33 -32.62 -5.07
CA ILE A 594 7.73 -32.76 -3.73
C ILE A 594 8.36 -33.92 -3.00
N THR A 595 8.87 -33.66 -1.80
CA THR A 595 9.40 -34.70 -0.91
C THR A 595 8.68 -34.64 0.43
N VAL A 596 8.18 -35.80 0.90
CA VAL A 596 7.64 -35.94 2.26
C VAL A 596 8.64 -36.69 3.13
N ASN A 597 8.90 -36.16 4.32
CA ASN A 597 9.95 -36.62 5.21
C ASN A 597 9.36 -36.98 6.58
N LEU A 598 9.69 -38.15 7.11
CA LEU A 598 9.39 -38.50 8.50
C LEU A 598 10.40 -37.85 9.43
N GLY A 599 9.94 -36.99 10.33
CA GLY A 599 10.80 -36.26 11.25
C GLY A 599 10.46 -34.78 11.34
N SER A 600 11.35 -34.02 11.94
CA SER A 600 11.21 -32.58 12.14
C SER A 600 12.27 -31.79 11.37
N ILE A 601 11.93 -30.57 11.02
CA ILE A 601 12.94 -29.52 10.81
C ILE A 601 13.28 -29.05 12.22
N GLU A 602 14.55 -29.19 12.60
CA GLU A 602 15.00 -28.56 13.85
C GLU A 602 14.97 -27.04 13.66
N PRO A 603 14.20 -26.31 14.47
CA PRO A 603 14.20 -24.85 14.36
C PRO A 603 15.56 -24.32 14.79
N ILE A 604 16.20 -23.55 13.91
CA ILE A 604 17.37 -22.77 14.31
C ILE A 604 16.84 -21.55 15.07
N LEU A 605 16.86 -21.61 16.39
CA LEU A 605 16.53 -20.49 17.25
C LEU A 605 17.83 -19.76 17.62
N MET A 606 18.19 -18.76 16.81
CA MET A 606 19.42 -18.02 17.04
C MET A 606 19.51 -17.48 18.46
N GLY A 607 20.58 -17.82 19.16
CA GLY A 607 20.79 -17.46 20.56
C GLY A 607 20.36 -18.52 21.57
N ASP A 608 19.59 -19.55 21.20
CA ASP A 608 19.27 -20.70 22.05
C ASP A 608 20.40 -21.74 21.98
N VAL A 609 21.53 -21.39 22.56
CA VAL A 609 22.74 -22.25 22.51
C VAL A 609 22.64 -23.42 23.49
N SER A 610 21.72 -23.33 24.44
CA SER A 610 21.39 -24.43 25.36
C SER A 610 20.47 -25.48 24.74
N LEU A 611 19.79 -25.16 23.63
CA LEU A 611 18.80 -25.99 22.94
C LEU A 611 17.60 -26.33 23.83
N ASP A 612 17.20 -25.42 24.71
CA ASP A 612 16.03 -25.59 25.58
C ASP A 612 14.73 -25.01 24.99
N GLY A 613 14.81 -24.43 23.78
CA GLY A 613 13.70 -23.82 23.04
C GLY A 613 13.41 -22.37 23.44
N VAL A 614 14.27 -21.75 24.24
CA VAL A 614 14.07 -20.36 24.70
C VAL A 614 15.40 -19.62 24.77
N VAL A 615 15.54 -18.53 24.06
CA VAL A 615 16.71 -17.65 24.21
C VAL A 615 16.63 -16.89 25.53
N ASN A 616 17.56 -17.14 26.45
CA ASN A 616 17.57 -16.52 27.76
C ASN A 616 19.00 -16.54 28.38
N PHE A 617 19.15 -16.13 29.64
CA PHE A 617 20.46 -16.10 30.30
C PHE A 617 21.11 -17.47 30.52
N LEU A 618 20.38 -18.58 30.36
CA LEU A 618 20.95 -19.92 30.44
C LEU A 618 21.82 -20.24 29.23
N ASP A 619 21.67 -19.53 28.11
CA ASP A 619 22.44 -19.68 26.88
C ASP A 619 23.83 -19.07 26.95
N ILE A 620 24.09 -18.16 27.90
CA ILE A 620 25.39 -17.51 28.04
C ILE A 620 26.51 -18.51 28.27
N SER A 621 26.31 -19.48 29.16
CA SER A 621 27.35 -20.47 29.47
C SER A 621 27.62 -21.43 28.31
N PRO A 622 26.62 -22.01 27.64
CA PRO A 622 26.78 -22.74 26.39
C PRO A 622 27.47 -21.91 25.30
N PHE A 623 27.05 -20.67 25.06
CA PHE A 623 27.67 -19.78 24.07
C PHE A 623 29.18 -19.57 24.31
N ILE A 624 29.57 -19.26 25.56
CA ILE A 624 30.98 -19.12 25.93
C ILE A 624 31.73 -20.44 25.73
N SER A 625 31.08 -21.57 25.98
CA SER A 625 31.67 -22.89 25.77
C SER A 625 31.96 -23.16 24.30
N VAL A 626 30.99 -22.90 23.41
CA VAL A 626 31.17 -23.04 21.95
C VAL A 626 32.25 -22.10 21.45
N LEU A 627 32.18 -20.83 21.81
CA LEU A 627 33.15 -19.79 21.44
C LEU A 627 34.57 -20.14 21.88
N SER A 628 34.75 -20.65 23.11
CA SER A 628 36.08 -20.98 23.65
C SER A 628 36.63 -22.29 23.13
N SER A 629 35.79 -23.21 22.71
CA SER A 629 36.23 -24.49 22.13
C SER A 629 36.63 -24.37 20.66
N GLY A 630 36.24 -23.30 19.99
CA GLY A 630 36.35 -23.16 18.54
C GLY A 630 35.46 -24.14 17.78
N GLY A 631 34.43 -24.67 18.45
CA GLY A 631 33.38 -25.52 17.84
C GLY A 631 32.39 -24.69 17.06
N PHE A 632 31.63 -25.36 16.21
CA PHE A 632 30.50 -24.75 15.50
C PHE A 632 29.16 -25.26 16.08
N GLN A 633 28.25 -24.35 16.32
CA GLN A 633 26.86 -24.62 16.64
C GLN A 633 26.02 -23.52 15.99
N ALA A 634 25.04 -23.89 15.18
CA ALA A 634 24.29 -22.93 14.35
C ALA A 634 23.58 -21.85 15.17
N GLU A 635 23.04 -22.20 16.34
CA GLU A 635 22.37 -21.26 17.25
C GLU A 635 23.33 -20.24 17.90
N ALA A 636 24.63 -20.52 17.87
CA ALA A 636 25.70 -19.64 18.38
C ALA A 636 26.37 -18.80 17.29
N ASP A 637 26.22 -19.14 16.03
CA ASP A 637 26.68 -18.40 14.86
C ASP A 637 25.65 -17.30 14.52
N ILE A 638 25.62 -16.25 15.35
CA ILE A 638 24.57 -15.24 15.30
C ILE A 638 24.74 -14.32 14.10
N ASP A 639 25.96 -14.17 13.59
CA ASP A 639 26.25 -13.35 12.43
C ASP A 639 26.14 -14.12 11.08
N GLY A 640 25.90 -15.44 11.15
CA GLY A 640 25.66 -16.30 9.99
C GLY A 640 26.86 -16.48 9.07
N ASN A 641 28.09 -16.38 9.61
CA ASN A 641 29.31 -16.49 8.82
C ASN A 641 29.94 -17.89 8.82
N ASP A 642 29.20 -18.92 9.23
CA ASP A 642 29.61 -20.32 9.41
C ASP A 642 30.75 -20.50 10.43
N SER A 643 30.87 -19.59 11.39
CA SER A 643 31.97 -19.62 12.36
C SER A 643 31.61 -18.93 13.67
N VAL A 644 31.51 -19.66 14.77
CA VAL A 644 31.28 -19.07 16.09
C VAL A 644 32.58 -18.40 16.60
N ASN A 645 32.58 -17.07 16.65
CA ASN A 645 33.76 -16.27 16.98
C ASN A 645 33.40 -14.99 17.77
N PHE A 646 34.34 -14.07 17.96
CA PHE A 646 34.11 -12.85 18.75
C PHE A 646 33.09 -11.88 18.11
N GLN A 647 32.77 -12.02 16.82
CA GLN A 647 31.80 -11.19 16.12
C GLN A 647 30.36 -11.53 16.57
N ASP A 648 30.13 -12.77 17.01
CA ASP A 648 28.83 -13.23 17.51
C ASP A 648 28.47 -12.68 18.89
N ILE A 649 29.43 -12.18 19.67
CA ILE A 649 29.19 -11.72 21.05
C ILE A 649 28.22 -10.54 21.09
N SER A 650 28.44 -9.55 20.25
CA SER A 650 27.62 -8.33 20.27
C SER A 650 26.15 -8.61 19.89
N PRO A 651 25.88 -9.32 18.78
CA PRO A 651 24.53 -9.70 18.42
C PRO A 651 23.87 -10.68 19.43
N PHE A 652 24.64 -11.60 20.04
CA PHE A 652 24.12 -12.45 21.11
C PHE A 652 23.65 -11.63 22.32
N ILE A 653 24.42 -10.63 22.74
CA ILE A 653 24.02 -9.70 23.81
C ILE A 653 22.78 -8.91 23.41
N ALA A 654 22.67 -8.50 22.14
CA ALA A 654 21.50 -7.79 21.63
C ALA A 654 20.24 -8.66 21.71
N LEU A 655 20.29 -9.93 21.30
CA LEU A 655 19.21 -10.90 21.44
C LEU A 655 18.77 -11.06 22.90
N LEU A 656 19.70 -11.30 23.83
CA LEU A 656 19.39 -11.42 25.25
C LEU A 656 18.77 -10.14 25.84
N SER A 657 19.24 -8.97 25.41
CA SER A 657 18.74 -7.69 25.90
C SER A 657 17.34 -7.37 25.40
N ALA A 658 16.99 -7.81 24.20
CA ALA A 658 15.69 -7.59 23.60
C ALA A 658 14.57 -8.42 24.26
N ILE A 659 14.92 -9.57 24.85
CA ILE A 659 13.96 -10.48 25.51
C ILE A 659 13.67 -10.03 26.97
N THR A 660 14.53 -9.22 27.55
CA THR A 660 14.38 -8.75 28.95
C THR A 660 13.58 -7.45 29.09
N ASN A 661 13.15 -6.81 28.02
CA ASN A 661 12.26 -5.64 28.01
C ASN A 661 10.86 -6.01 27.58
#